data_e51979c10583818a940e6cfa299b4a9e
#
_entry.id   e51979c10583818a940e6cfa299b4a9e
#
_cell.length_a   1.000
_cell.length_b   1.000
_cell.length_c   1.000
_cell.angle_alpha   90.00
_cell.angle_beta   90.00
_cell.angle_gamma   90.00
#
_symmetry.space_group_name_H-M   'P 1'
#
loop_
_entity.id
_entity.type
_entity.pdbx_description
1 polymer ?
#
loop_
_entity_poly.entity_id
_entity_poly.type
_entity_poly.pdbx_seq_one_letter_code
_entity_poly.pdbx_strand_id
1 'polypeptide(L)'
;MNQQGLEDIEMARQMTTNGCYNKAFDLYIMAFEKNVAIKSAYESEFRMVMTQLNEVLMTANKMEDVFINYTRALMTYPNSIIILNDMGKFLFKCGFYEKAWEHFEEALNLDYTFVNAEKNFNSLKNLLVERWHFRMLNDKVRNEAYRAAIHETVIPRVDTILDLGTGTGLLTVYASECSPRITTACDGSKVMSDLATAITQENGCEHCIIVNKLSTEMQLHEAGGKRTLLLTEVFDAGLFGEHVLQSLIHAWENMLTDNARVIPSKAEFFIIGAKCDFLHKRYQLCSPIKEILNVQNMNVHVLTFDETYDCEDVHFYGDDIKYMTEAKSLVCVDFNNCQELKNLIEMDHCEVEMVVQETGEINTVIGFFNLYLTDNVTITTDPRSDRRANAWQQAIFYDKIPVQVVENDIVPMYFSLNGGKLTMYKDDTIIRISPETIRFLNDIEYVNAIAACIGTTCIYLGQMAEMSQITVVDLSPFPVFGLHLLMRGAKSLTCCAKTDSDKEFFEIVFECNNVPLSNITILIGDEWTQEGFKDEKYHAIFCNIFEVCGEIDLRLKAMAEHLKQHHLIQEGLFLPASIKLMGQIVKSNWLDINNKLYDENVSNYKISKHLNPYQVTQNFCIDFSHLEYTPLSDVCVFGTSDSTEGVEVIDVPIIKDGLANAVLCWYIIELVQDLREVTTNRKNCFIDGIVFITDPKIRVYRGQSTPVLRSVDSDGAFKLTMHLEE
;
A
#
# COMPACT_ATOMS: atom_id res chain seq x y z
N MET A 1 -22.96 -5.07 -49.11
CA MET A 1 -22.00 -4.73 -48.07
C MET A 1 -20.65 -4.53 -48.71
N ASN A 2 -20.04 -3.38 -48.58
CA ASN A 2 -18.78 -3.05 -49.23
C ASN A 2 -17.67 -4.01 -48.78
N GLN A 3 -17.13 -4.79 -49.71
CA GLN A 3 -15.93 -5.62 -49.50
C GLN A 3 -14.66 -4.78 -49.26
N GLN A 4 -14.76 -3.48 -49.43
CA GLN A 4 -13.66 -2.53 -49.31
C GLN A 4 -13.14 -2.49 -47.86
N GLY A 5 -11.87 -2.77 -47.66
CA GLY A 5 -11.21 -2.84 -46.36
C GLY A 5 -11.11 -4.27 -45.74
N LEU A 6 -11.93 -5.25 -46.16
CA LEU A 6 -11.86 -6.62 -45.63
C LEU A 6 -10.60 -7.37 -46.09
N GLU A 7 -10.11 -7.07 -47.27
CA GLU A 7 -8.85 -7.62 -47.77
C GLU A 7 -7.65 -7.14 -46.93
N ASP A 8 -7.66 -5.87 -46.51
CA ASP A 8 -6.62 -5.33 -45.63
C ASP A 8 -6.67 -5.98 -44.25
N ILE A 9 -7.88 -6.27 -43.69
CA ILE A 9 -8.06 -7.00 -42.42
C ILE A 9 -7.45 -8.42 -42.54
N GLU A 10 -7.74 -9.14 -43.59
CA GLU A 10 -7.21 -10.48 -43.77
C GLU A 10 -5.68 -10.48 -43.92
N MET A 11 -5.14 -9.50 -44.61
CA MET A 11 -3.70 -9.29 -44.71
C MET A 11 -3.09 -8.89 -43.36
N ALA A 12 -3.79 -8.06 -42.53
CA ALA A 12 -3.36 -7.70 -41.22
C ALA A 12 -3.26 -8.92 -40.27
N ARG A 13 -4.25 -9.83 -40.33
CA ARG A 13 -4.22 -11.10 -39.59
C ARG A 13 -3.03 -11.98 -39.97
N GLN A 14 -2.73 -12.08 -41.28
CA GLN A 14 -1.53 -12.81 -41.75
C GLN A 14 -0.24 -12.16 -41.23
N MET A 15 -0.15 -10.81 -41.23
CA MET A 15 1.00 -10.09 -40.68
C MET A 15 1.13 -10.32 -39.17
N THR A 16 0.03 -10.33 -38.44
CA THR A 16 -0.02 -10.64 -36.99
C THR A 16 0.53 -12.04 -36.70
N THR A 17 0.04 -13.06 -37.44
CA THR A 17 0.52 -14.46 -37.33
C THR A 17 2.02 -14.58 -37.60
N ASN A 18 2.57 -13.74 -38.47
CA ASN A 18 4.00 -13.71 -38.81
C ASN A 18 4.82 -12.81 -37.83
N GLY A 19 4.24 -12.27 -36.78
CA GLY A 19 4.90 -11.37 -35.81
C GLY A 19 5.24 -9.99 -36.41
N CYS A 20 4.67 -9.62 -37.54
CA CYS A 20 4.89 -8.33 -38.21
C CYS A 20 3.88 -7.28 -37.73
N TYR A 21 3.82 -7.01 -36.40
CA TYR A 21 2.81 -6.18 -35.75
C TYR A 21 2.73 -4.75 -36.29
N ASN A 22 3.86 -4.14 -36.65
CA ASN A 22 3.87 -2.78 -37.23
C ASN A 22 3.07 -2.70 -38.54
N LYS A 23 3.30 -3.65 -39.43
CA LYS A 23 2.56 -3.73 -40.72
C LYS A 23 1.09 -4.06 -40.48
N ALA A 24 0.80 -4.95 -39.53
CA ALA A 24 -0.56 -5.32 -39.19
C ALA A 24 -1.33 -4.10 -38.65
N PHE A 25 -0.74 -3.30 -37.76
CA PHE A 25 -1.32 -2.09 -37.23
C PHE A 25 -1.67 -1.07 -38.33
N ASP A 26 -0.75 -0.81 -39.24
CA ASP A 26 -0.99 0.09 -40.38
C ASP A 26 -2.11 -0.41 -41.31
N LEU A 27 -2.17 -1.72 -41.58
CA LEU A 27 -3.22 -2.33 -42.40
C LEU A 27 -4.60 -2.22 -41.74
N TYR A 28 -4.72 -2.38 -40.42
CA TYR A 28 -5.98 -2.14 -39.73
C TYR A 28 -6.43 -0.70 -39.88
N ILE A 29 -5.56 0.30 -39.70
CA ILE A 29 -5.89 1.71 -39.87
C ILE A 29 -6.36 1.97 -41.30
N MET A 30 -5.63 1.49 -42.31
CA MET A 30 -6.01 1.62 -43.70
C MET A 30 -7.37 0.99 -44.01
N ALA A 31 -7.67 -0.18 -43.43
CA ALA A 31 -8.97 -0.83 -43.58
C ALA A 31 -10.11 0.04 -43.01
N PHE A 32 -9.90 0.64 -41.84
CA PHE A 32 -10.87 1.51 -41.20
C PHE A 32 -11.07 2.84 -41.92
N GLU A 33 -10.04 3.40 -42.54
CA GLU A 33 -10.15 4.56 -43.43
C GLU A 33 -10.98 4.28 -44.67
N LYS A 34 -10.79 3.06 -45.27
CA LYS A 34 -11.56 2.61 -46.45
C LYS A 34 -13.02 2.29 -46.11
N ASN A 35 -13.28 1.78 -44.90
CA ASN A 35 -14.61 1.35 -44.46
C ASN A 35 -14.83 1.55 -42.95
N VAL A 36 -15.38 2.68 -42.59
CA VAL A 36 -15.66 3.05 -41.18
C VAL A 36 -16.64 2.06 -40.51
N ALA A 37 -17.54 1.42 -41.29
CA ALA A 37 -18.56 0.54 -40.72
C ALA A 37 -18.01 -0.75 -40.08
N ILE A 38 -16.77 -1.13 -40.42
CA ILE A 38 -16.17 -2.35 -39.86
C ILE A 38 -15.44 -2.08 -38.52
N LYS A 39 -15.21 -0.83 -38.13
CA LYS A 39 -14.43 -0.47 -36.92
C LYS A 39 -14.88 -1.23 -35.68
N SER A 40 -16.18 -1.19 -35.35
CA SER A 40 -16.69 -1.82 -34.14
C SER A 40 -16.53 -3.34 -34.10
N ALA A 41 -16.55 -3.99 -35.26
CA ALA A 41 -16.38 -5.45 -35.37
C ALA A 41 -14.93 -5.92 -35.16
N TYR A 42 -13.96 -5.04 -35.43
CA TYR A 42 -12.52 -5.38 -35.40
C TYR A 42 -11.72 -4.59 -34.36
N GLU A 43 -12.37 -3.85 -33.46
CA GLU A 43 -11.69 -3.07 -32.43
C GLU A 43 -10.84 -3.94 -31.51
N SER A 44 -11.36 -5.08 -31.07
CA SER A 44 -10.64 -6.01 -30.18
C SER A 44 -9.36 -6.57 -30.84
N GLU A 45 -9.44 -6.98 -32.11
CA GLU A 45 -8.26 -7.46 -32.85
C GLU A 45 -7.23 -6.34 -33.05
N PHE A 46 -7.68 -5.14 -33.39
CA PHE A 46 -6.83 -3.97 -33.53
C PHE A 46 -6.10 -3.64 -32.24
N ARG A 47 -6.80 -3.63 -31.09
CA ARG A 47 -6.21 -3.39 -29.78
C ARG A 47 -5.16 -4.44 -29.41
N MET A 48 -5.45 -5.71 -29.68
CA MET A 48 -4.49 -6.80 -29.46
C MET A 48 -3.19 -6.59 -30.25
N VAL A 49 -3.30 -6.23 -31.55
CA VAL A 49 -2.13 -5.94 -32.39
C VAL A 49 -1.36 -4.73 -31.91
N MET A 50 -2.07 -3.66 -31.51
CA MET A 50 -1.46 -2.46 -30.93
C MET A 50 -0.69 -2.79 -29.64
N THR A 51 -1.27 -3.59 -28.74
CA THR A 51 -0.62 -4.00 -27.49
C THR A 51 0.67 -4.77 -27.78
N GLN A 52 0.63 -5.78 -28.65
CA GLN A 52 1.80 -6.57 -29.04
C GLN A 52 2.89 -5.69 -29.69
N LEU A 53 2.51 -4.76 -30.56
CA LEU A 53 3.44 -3.81 -31.18
C LEU A 53 4.10 -2.93 -30.11
N ASN A 54 3.31 -2.37 -29.21
CA ASN A 54 3.81 -1.47 -28.18
C ASN A 54 4.71 -2.20 -27.16
N GLU A 55 4.43 -3.45 -26.81
CA GLU A 55 5.32 -4.29 -25.98
C GLU A 55 6.70 -4.48 -26.63
N VAL A 56 6.73 -4.82 -27.93
CA VAL A 56 8.00 -4.94 -28.68
C VAL A 56 8.75 -3.61 -28.70
N LEU A 57 8.06 -2.49 -28.92
CA LEU A 57 8.67 -1.17 -28.95
C LEU A 57 9.18 -0.72 -27.57
N MET A 58 8.44 -0.99 -26.50
CA MET A 58 8.88 -0.72 -25.13
C MET A 58 10.13 -1.52 -24.76
N THR A 59 10.17 -2.81 -25.11
CA THR A 59 11.36 -3.65 -24.92
C THR A 59 12.56 -3.11 -25.71
N ALA A 60 12.32 -2.52 -26.88
CA ALA A 60 13.35 -1.86 -27.70
C ALA A 60 13.67 -0.42 -27.26
N ASN A 61 13.08 0.07 -26.14
CA ASN A 61 13.19 1.44 -25.63
C ASN A 61 12.79 2.54 -26.64
N LYS A 62 11.78 2.25 -27.49
CA LYS A 62 11.25 3.19 -28.51
C LYS A 62 9.97 3.86 -28.03
N MET A 63 10.06 4.64 -26.95
CA MET A 63 8.89 5.25 -26.29
C MET A 63 8.14 6.25 -27.16
N GLU A 64 8.86 6.97 -28.05
CA GLU A 64 8.23 7.91 -29.00
C GLU A 64 7.32 7.20 -30.01
N ASP A 65 7.75 6.03 -30.54
CA ASP A 65 6.94 5.23 -31.45
C ASP A 65 5.68 4.70 -30.73
N VAL A 66 5.78 4.31 -29.46
CA VAL A 66 4.63 3.89 -28.64
C VAL A 66 3.62 5.03 -28.48
N PHE A 67 4.10 6.24 -28.18
CA PHE A 67 3.25 7.43 -28.07
C PHE A 67 2.52 7.71 -29.40
N ILE A 68 3.21 7.63 -30.53
CA ILE A 68 2.64 7.85 -31.86
C ILE A 68 1.55 6.78 -32.14
N ASN A 69 1.78 5.52 -31.79
CA ASN A 69 0.82 4.45 -32.00
C ASN A 69 -0.47 4.66 -31.20
N TYR A 70 -0.36 5.02 -29.90
CA TYR A 70 -1.53 5.35 -29.09
C TYR A 70 -2.29 6.56 -29.63
N THR A 71 -1.57 7.60 -30.07
CA THR A 71 -2.18 8.80 -30.69
C THR A 71 -2.97 8.43 -31.95
N ARG A 72 -2.41 7.61 -32.85
CA ARG A 72 -3.09 7.12 -34.04
C ARG A 72 -4.30 6.24 -33.70
N ALA A 73 -4.17 5.42 -32.67
CA ALA A 73 -5.26 4.56 -32.21
C ALA A 73 -6.42 5.41 -31.67
N LEU A 74 -6.16 6.46 -30.87
CA LEU A 74 -7.19 7.38 -30.39
C LEU A 74 -7.81 8.22 -31.52
N MET A 75 -7.05 8.61 -32.55
CA MET A 75 -7.63 9.23 -33.74
C MET A 75 -8.61 8.28 -34.46
N THR A 76 -8.36 6.98 -34.39
CA THR A 76 -9.22 5.94 -34.98
C THR A 76 -10.44 5.63 -34.11
N TYR A 77 -10.25 5.55 -32.79
CA TYR A 77 -11.25 5.20 -31.77
C TYR A 77 -11.23 6.24 -30.63
N PRO A 78 -11.73 7.47 -30.86
CA PRO A 78 -11.60 8.55 -29.86
C PRO A 78 -12.32 8.27 -28.53
N ASN A 79 -13.37 7.45 -28.54
CA ASN A 79 -14.17 7.12 -27.36
C ASN A 79 -13.88 5.70 -26.82
N SER A 80 -12.76 5.08 -27.19
CA SER A 80 -12.40 3.77 -26.65
C SER A 80 -11.81 3.92 -25.25
N ILE A 81 -12.60 3.59 -24.23
CA ILE A 81 -12.20 3.68 -22.82
C ILE A 81 -10.93 2.85 -22.53
N ILE A 82 -10.75 1.74 -23.24
CA ILE A 82 -9.59 0.87 -23.06
C ILE A 82 -8.32 1.52 -23.61
N ILE A 83 -8.39 2.11 -24.83
CA ILE A 83 -7.23 2.79 -25.43
C ILE A 83 -6.88 4.05 -24.63
N LEU A 84 -7.86 4.80 -24.14
CA LEU A 84 -7.64 5.93 -23.24
C LEU A 84 -6.93 5.50 -21.96
N ASN A 85 -7.42 4.45 -21.29
CA ASN A 85 -6.79 3.90 -20.09
C ASN A 85 -5.35 3.43 -20.36
N ASP A 86 -5.10 2.70 -21.46
CA ASP A 86 -3.78 2.18 -21.78
C ASP A 86 -2.79 3.32 -22.13
N MET A 87 -3.25 4.35 -22.83
CA MET A 87 -2.47 5.57 -23.05
C MET A 87 -2.16 6.29 -21.73
N GLY A 88 -3.15 6.42 -20.83
CA GLY A 88 -2.98 6.95 -19.51
C GLY A 88 -1.91 6.18 -18.70
N LYS A 89 -1.96 4.85 -18.70
CA LYS A 89 -0.94 3.97 -18.06
C LYS A 89 0.46 4.19 -18.64
N PHE A 90 0.56 4.30 -19.96
CA PHE A 90 1.83 4.56 -20.63
C PHE A 90 2.40 5.93 -20.22
N LEU A 91 1.58 6.98 -20.27
CA LEU A 91 1.97 8.34 -19.86
C LEU A 91 2.37 8.39 -18.39
N PHE A 92 1.63 7.69 -17.53
CA PHE A 92 1.94 7.57 -16.10
C PHE A 92 3.33 6.96 -15.88
N LYS A 93 3.64 5.84 -16.55
CA LYS A 93 4.97 5.19 -16.49
C LYS A 93 6.10 6.09 -17.01
N CYS A 94 5.80 6.96 -17.96
CA CYS A 94 6.76 7.92 -18.51
C CYS A 94 6.88 9.23 -17.71
N GLY A 95 6.11 9.39 -16.61
CA GLY A 95 6.14 10.59 -15.77
C GLY A 95 5.34 11.78 -16.31
N PHE A 96 4.50 11.58 -17.32
CA PHE A 96 3.61 12.63 -17.87
C PHE A 96 2.27 12.65 -17.13
N TYR A 97 2.31 13.00 -15.85
CA TYR A 97 1.19 12.83 -14.92
C TYR A 97 -0.06 13.64 -15.28
N GLU A 98 0.09 14.90 -15.71
CA GLU A 98 -1.04 15.75 -16.12
C GLU A 98 -1.81 15.13 -17.29
N LYS A 99 -1.08 14.63 -18.30
CA LYS A 99 -1.71 13.97 -19.45
C LYS A 99 -2.30 12.60 -19.08
N ALA A 100 -1.66 11.86 -18.18
CA ALA A 100 -2.23 10.61 -17.68
C ALA A 100 -3.55 10.85 -16.95
N TRP A 101 -3.63 11.93 -16.14
CA TRP A 101 -4.86 12.38 -15.48
C TRP A 101 -5.99 12.62 -16.48
N GLU A 102 -5.73 13.45 -17.51
CA GLU A 102 -6.73 13.77 -18.54
C GLU A 102 -7.30 12.50 -19.20
N HIS A 103 -6.45 11.50 -19.51
CA HIS A 103 -6.89 10.28 -20.18
C HIS A 103 -7.69 9.36 -19.25
N PHE A 104 -7.31 9.23 -17.98
CA PHE A 104 -8.08 8.43 -17.02
C PHE A 104 -9.43 9.09 -16.72
N GLU A 105 -9.46 10.40 -16.55
CA GLU A 105 -10.69 11.18 -16.32
C GLU A 105 -11.63 11.08 -17.52
N GLU A 106 -11.13 11.19 -18.75
CA GLU A 106 -11.92 11.05 -19.97
C GLU A 106 -12.50 9.62 -20.09
N ALA A 107 -11.70 8.58 -19.80
CA ALA A 107 -12.18 7.19 -19.80
C ALA A 107 -13.34 7.00 -18.81
N LEU A 108 -13.23 7.55 -17.59
CA LEU A 108 -14.27 7.46 -16.55
C LEU A 108 -15.49 8.35 -16.85
N ASN A 109 -15.33 9.46 -17.54
CA ASN A 109 -16.44 10.28 -18.01
C ASN A 109 -17.26 9.59 -19.09
N LEU A 110 -16.62 8.75 -19.93
CA LEU A 110 -17.30 7.94 -20.94
C LEU A 110 -17.98 6.71 -20.32
N ASP A 111 -17.34 6.08 -19.36
CA ASP A 111 -17.88 4.94 -18.62
C ASP A 111 -17.36 4.94 -17.17
N TYR A 112 -18.16 5.46 -16.26
CA TYR A 112 -17.85 5.51 -14.82
C TYR A 112 -17.81 4.11 -14.17
N THR A 113 -18.26 3.05 -14.85
CA THR A 113 -18.22 1.66 -14.34
C THR A 113 -16.90 0.95 -14.66
N PHE A 114 -16.04 1.53 -15.49
CA PHE A 114 -14.78 0.94 -15.92
C PHE A 114 -13.76 0.90 -14.77
N VAL A 115 -13.57 -0.29 -14.19
CA VAL A 115 -12.79 -0.51 -12.95
C VAL A 115 -11.31 -0.20 -13.16
N ASN A 116 -10.72 -0.68 -14.26
CA ASN A 116 -9.29 -0.53 -14.52
C ASN A 116 -8.85 0.94 -14.64
N ALA A 117 -9.66 1.80 -15.28
CA ALA A 117 -9.37 3.23 -15.34
C ALA A 117 -9.41 3.86 -13.96
N GLU A 118 -10.39 3.51 -13.12
CA GLU A 118 -10.50 4.03 -11.76
C GLU A 118 -9.33 3.60 -10.87
N LYS A 119 -8.90 2.32 -10.92
CA LYS A 119 -7.73 1.82 -10.20
C LYS A 119 -6.46 2.58 -10.60
N ASN A 120 -6.23 2.75 -11.90
CA ASN A 120 -5.07 3.49 -12.41
C ASN A 120 -5.13 4.97 -12.01
N PHE A 121 -6.31 5.57 -12.02
CA PHE A 121 -6.50 6.96 -11.60
C PHE A 121 -6.27 7.13 -10.09
N ASN A 122 -6.77 6.21 -9.26
CA ASN A 122 -6.48 6.20 -7.82
C ASN A 122 -4.97 6.04 -7.55
N SER A 123 -4.28 5.19 -8.31
CA SER A 123 -2.82 5.02 -8.21
C SER A 123 -2.08 6.32 -8.56
N LEU A 124 -2.50 7.02 -9.61
CA LEU A 124 -1.95 8.32 -9.98
C LEU A 124 -2.18 9.36 -8.88
N LYS A 125 -3.42 9.46 -8.36
CA LYS A 125 -3.76 10.39 -7.28
C LYS A 125 -2.94 10.12 -6.02
N ASN A 126 -2.74 8.85 -5.65
CA ASN A 126 -1.90 8.45 -4.52
C ASN A 126 -0.42 8.81 -4.71
N LEU A 127 0.10 8.67 -5.94
CA LEU A 127 1.48 9.08 -6.24
C LEU A 127 1.66 10.59 -6.13
N LEU A 128 0.69 11.37 -6.61
CA LEU A 128 0.78 12.83 -6.64
C LEU A 128 0.58 13.45 -5.26
N VAL A 129 -0.37 12.92 -4.48
CA VAL A 129 -0.67 13.35 -3.11
C VAL A 129 -0.93 12.13 -2.24
N GLU A 130 0.08 11.74 -1.47
CA GLU A 130 0.01 10.60 -0.56
C GLU A 130 -1.05 10.79 0.52
N ARG A 131 -1.70 9.70 0.97
CA ARG A 131 -2.83 9.74 1.88
C ARG A 131 -2.52 10.38 3.24
N TRP A 132 -1.29 10.28 3.72
CA TRP A 132 -0.87 10.87 4.97
C TRP A 132 -1.01 12.41 5.01
N HIS A 133 -0.98 13.10 3.85
CA HIS A 133 -1.25 14.54 3.78
C HIS A 133 -2.66 14.92 4.27
N PHE A 134 -3.67 14.10 3.96
CA PHE A 134 -5.04 14.35 4.44
C PHE A 134 -5.12 14.19 5.95
N ARG A 135 -4.55 13.11 6.49
CA ARG A 135 -4.49 12.84 7.92
C ARG A 135 -3.78 13.96 8.66
N MET A 136 -2.59 14.33 8.21
CA MET A 136 -1.76 15.39 8.78
C MET A 136 -2.50 16.73 8.82
N LEU A 137 -3.11 17.14 7.70
CA LEU A 137 -3.83 18.42 7.61
C LEU A 137 -5.14 18.42 8.40
N ASN A 138 -5.76 17.27 8.66
CA ASN A 138 -6.93 17.16 9.52
C ASN A 138 -6.60 17.14 11.02
N ASP A 139 -5.33 17.04 11.39
CA ASP A 139 -4.90 17.01 12.80
C ASP A 139 -4.87 18.41 13.43
N LYS A 140 -5.96 18.76 14.13
CA LYS A 140 -6.07 20.04 14.83
C LYS A 140 -5.00 20.23 15.90
N VAL A 141 -4.62 19.17 16.62
CA VAL A 141 -3.61 19.26 17.70
C VAL A 141 -2.28 19.74 17.12
N ARG A 142 -1.84 19.10 16.03
CA ARG A 142 -0.64 19.49 15.31
C ARG A 142 -0.75 20.92 14.76
N ASN A 143 -1.84 21.22 14.03
CA ASN A 143 -2.02 22.50 13.34
C ASN A 143 -2.08 23.68 14.32
N GLU A 144 -2.84 23.56 15.40
CA GLU A 144 -2.97 24.61 16.44
C GLU A 144 -1.64 24.83 17.18
N ALA A 145 -0.89 23.76 17.46
CA ALA A 145 0.43 23.87 18.08
C ALA A 145 1.43 24.63 17.19
N TYR A 146 1.55 24.26 15.91
CA TYR A 146 2.42 24.98 14.97
C TYR A 146 1.99 26.44 14.83
N ARG A 147 0.70 26.72 14.68
CA ARG A 147 0.18 28.08 14.58
C ARG A 147 0.55 28.90 15.82
N ALA A 148 0.34 28.35 17.01
CA ALA A 148 0.67 29.01 18.28
C ALA A 148 2.19 29.30 18.38
N ALA A 149 3.03 28.31 18.07
CA ALA A 149 4.49 28.47 18.10
C ALA A 149 4.99 29.54 17.11
N ILE A 150 4.45 29.56 15.89
CA ILE A 150 4.79 30.55 14.88
C ILE A 150 4.39 31.95 15.36
N HIS A 151 3.19 32.11 15.90
CA HIS A 151 2.70 33.40 16.43
C HIS A 151 3.49 33.91 17.63
N GLU A 152 3.95 32.99 18.50
CA GLU A 152 4.82 33.32 19.63
C GLU A 152 6.21 33.78 19.20
N THR A 153 6.74 33.17 18.12
CA THR A 153 8.16 33.31 17.76
C THR A 153 8.43 34.42 16.73
N VAL A 154 7.52 34.61 15.76
CA VAL A 154 7.76 35.56 14.65
C VAL A 154 7.75 37.01 15.14
N ILE A 155 8.82 37.76 14.82
CA ILE A 155 8.90 39.20 15.05
C ILE A 155 8.42 39.94 13.78
N PRO A 156 7.24 40.61 13.82
CA PRO A 156 6.64 41.26 12.66
C PRO A 156 7.61 42.27 12.03
N ARG A 157 7.67 42.29 10.70
CA ARG A 157 8.50 43.16 9.85
C ARG A 157 10.00 43.06 10.04
N VAL A 158 10.47 42.17 10.90
CA VAL A 158 11.90 41.91 11.20
C VAL A 158 12.29 40.55 10.62
N ASP A 159 11.61 39.52 10.98
CA ASP A 159 11.98 38.15 10.58
C ASP A 159 11.86 37.92 9.07
N THR A 160 12.82 37.20 8.58
CA THR A 160 12.84 36.62 7.25
C THR A 160 12.74 35.10 7.40
N ILE A 161 11.67 34.52 6.88
CA ILE A 161 11.28 33.14 7.15
C ILE A 161 11.66 32.21 5.97
N LEU A 162 12.14 31.02 6.32
CA LEU A 162 12.33 29.88 5.41
C LEU A 162 11.48 28.71 5.90
N ASP A 163 10.58 28.21 5.07
CA ASP A 163 9.72 27.03 5.32
C ASP A 163 10.24 25.87 4.46
N LEU A 164 10.84 24.84 5.09
CA LEU A 164 11.43 23.67 4.42
C LEU A 164 10.45 22.49 4.43
N GLY A 165 10.16 21.97 3.24
CA GLY A 165 9.13 20.92 3.07
C GLY A 165 7.74 21.50 3.29
N THR A 166 7.41 22.59 2.57
CA THR A 166 6.16 23.35 2.83
C THR A 166 4.87 22.57 2.54
N GLY A 167 4.95 21.49 1.75
CA GLY A 167 3.79 20.69 1.35
C GLY A 167 2.71 21.55 0.72
N THR A 168 1.57 21.65 1.37
CA THR A 168 0.44 22.49 0.91
C THR A 168 0.58 23.99 1.24
N GLY A 169 1.65 24.39 1.87
CA GLY A 169 1.90 25.79 2.26
C GLY A 169 1.22 26.23 3.56
N LEU A 170 0.69 25.32 4.38
CA LEU A 170 -0.06 25.67 5.60
C LEU A 170 0.79 26.47 6.60
N LEU A 171 2.03 26.03 6.89
CA LEU A 171 2.93 26.75 7.81
C LEU A 171 3.33 28.11 7.25
N THR A 172 3.55 28.22 5.94
CA THR A 172 3.79 29.47 5.22
C THR A 172 2.60 30.44 5.39
N VAL A 173 1.34 29.94 5.31
CA VAL A 173 0.14 30.77 5.56
C VAL A 173 0.08 31.23 7.00
N TYR A 174 0.32 30.36 7.99
CA TYR A 174 0.39 30.75 9.42
C TYR A 174 1.48 31.80 9.67
N ALA A 175 2.65 31.66 9.04
CA ALA A 175 3.72 32.64 9.15
C ALA A 175 3.32 34.01 8.59
N SER A 176 2.57 34.03 7.48
CA SER A 176 2.12 35.26 6.83
C SER A 176 1.14 36.06 7.69
N GLU A 177 0.34 35.42 8.57
CA GLU A 177 -0.51 36.10 9.56
C GLU A 177 0.28 37.04 10.45
N CYS A 178 1.54 36.70 10.76
CA CYS A 178 2.43 37.47 11.64
C CYS A 178 3.11 38.65 10.92
N SER A 179 2.83 38.87 9.65
CA SER A 179 3.44 39.96 8.85
C SER A 179 4.96 39.98 8.88
N PRO A 180 5.69 38.90 8.58
CA PRO A 180 7.13 38.90 8.49
C PRO A 180 7.62 39.82 7.38
N ARG A 181 8.94 40.05 7.31
CA ARG A 181 9.53 40.88 6.25
C ARG A 181 9.51 40.16 4.89
N ILE A 182 9.83 38.86 4.87
CA ILE A 182 9.82 38.00 3.70
C ILE A 182 9.53 36.56 4.18
N THR A 183 8.78 35.81 3.39
CA THR A 183 8.61 34.37 3.56
C THR A 183 8.98 33.68 2.24
N THR A 184 9.89 32.71 2.32
CA THR A 184 10.22 31.80 1.22
C THR A 184 9.98 30.39 1.69
N ALA A 185 9.39 29.57 0.84
CA ALA A 185 9.10 28.17 1.12
C ALA A 185 9.61 27.28 -0.01
N CYS A 186 9.99 26.05 0.28
CA CYS A 186 10.38 25.09 -0.74
C CYS A 186 9.77 23.71 -0.52
N ASP A 187 9.59 23.01 -1.64
CA ASP A 187 9.21 21.62 -1.67
C ASP A 187 9.82 20.92 -2.89
N GLY A 188 10.32 19.71 -2.72
CA GLY A 188 10.90 18.91 -3.79
C GLY A 188 9.86 18.40 -4.79
N SER A 189 8.61 18.19 -4.34
CA SER A 189 7.49 17.77 -5.18
C SER A 189 6.96 18.95 -6.00
N LYS A 190 6.93 18.78 -7.33
CA LYS A 190 6.32 19.77 -8.24
C LYS A 190 4.85 19.98 -7.92
N VAL A 191 4.10 18.90 -7.66
CA VAL A 191 2.67 18.96 -7.34
C VAL A 191 2.44 19.73 -6.03
N MET A 192 3.22 19.46 -4.98
CA MET A 192 3.13 20.17 -3.71
C MET A 192 3.48 21.65 -3.86
N SER A 193 4.52 21.99 -4.61
CA SER A 193 4.90 23.38 -4.88
C SER A 193 3.81 24.16 -5.64
N ASP A 194 3.14 23.50 -6.60
CA ASP A 194 2.03 24.09 -7.34
C ASP A 194 0.81 24.27 -6.43
N LEU A 195 0.49 23.28 -5.60
CA LEU A 195 -0.56 23.37 -4.59
C LEU A 195 -0.27 24.49 -3.58
N ALA A 196 0.96 24.55 -3.03
CA ALA A 196 1.37 25.61 -2.11
C ALA A 196 1.21 27.00 -2.74
N THR A 197 1.58 27.15 -4.02
CA THR A 197 1.42 28.40 -4.76
C THR A 197 -0.05 28.79 -4.89
N ALA A 198 -0.90 27.88 -5.31
CA ALA A 198 -2.33 28.13 -5.45
C ALA A 198 -3.00 28.43 -4.11
N ILE A 199 -2.66 27.70 -3.05
CA ILE A 199 -3.22 27.86 -1.71
C ILE A 199 -2.78 29.16 -1.06
N THR A 200 -1.50 29.53 -1.16
CA THR A 200 -1.00 30.81 -0.63
C THR A 200 -1.66 32.01 -1.33
N GLN A 201 -1.82 31.96 -2.64
CA GLN A 201 -2.56 32.98 -3.41
C GLN A 201 -4.03 33.08 -2.98
N GLU A 202 -4.73 31.95 -2.90
CA GLU A 202 -6.16 31.92 -2.49
C GLU A 202 -6.40 32.48 -1.09
N ASN A 203 -5.41 32.36 -0.21
CA ASN A 203 -5.49 32.85 1.18
C ASN A 203 -4.82 34.21 1.40
N GLY A 204 -4.55 34.95 0.31
CA GLY A 204 -4.04 36.33 0.38
C GLY A 204 -2.55 36.44 0.77
N CYS A 205 -1.77 35.39 0.55
CA CYS A 205 -0.34 35.32 0.83
C CYS A 205 0.50 35.35 -0.44
N GLU A 206 0.10 36.11 -1.45
CA GLU A 206 0.74 36.22 -2.79
C GLU A 206 2.17 36.73 -2.75
N HIS A 207 2.57 37.35 -1.64
CA HIS A 207 3.92 37.85 -1.41
C HIS A 207 4.93 36.76 -0.98
N CYS A 208 4.45 35.55 -0.69
CA CYS A 208 5.30 34.40 -0.37
C CYS A 208 5.92 33.83 -1.64
N ILE A 209 7.18 33.43 -1.55
CA ILE A 209 7.93 32.86 -2.66
C ILE A 209 7.95 31.35 -2.46
N ILE A 210 7.39 30.60 -3.41
CA ILE A 210 7.44 29.13 -3.41
C ILE A 210 8.48 28.66 -4.43
N VAL A 211 9.41 27.80 -4.00
CA VAL A 211 10.50 27.27 -4.82
C VAL A 211 10.36 25.75 -4.95
N ASN A 212 10.24 25.24 -6.16
CA ASN A 212 10.21 23.79 -6.39
C ASN A 212 11.65 23.24 -6.43
N LYS A 213 12.18 22.87 -5.27
CA LYS A 213 13.49 22.23 -5.08
C LYS A 213 13.51 21.44 -3.78
N LEU A 214 14.38 20.43 -3.73
CA LEU A 214 14.75 19.81 -2.47
C LEU A 214 15.47 20.84 -1.58
N SER A 215 15.22 20.78 -0.28
CA SER A 215 15.82 21.69 0.71
C SER A 215 17.34 21.74 0.63
N THR A 216 17.99 20.61 0.38
CA THR A 216 19.45 20.45 0.23
C THR A 216 20.01 20.96 -1.11
N GLU A 217 19.16 21.26 -2.09
CA GLU A 217 19.53 21.81 -3.39
C GLU A 217 19.30 23.32 -3.50
N MET A 218 18.59 23.90 -2.52
CA MET A 218 18.32 25.34 -2.50
C MET A 218 19.58 26.17 -2.39
N GLN A 219 19.66 27.24 -3.20
CA GLN A 219 20.76 28.20 -3.19
C GLN A 219 20.35 29.47 -2.43
N LEU A 220 21.33 30.16 -1.84
CA LEU A 220 21.11 31.38 -1.05
C LEU A 220 20.33 32.47 -1.80
N HIS A 221 20.53 32.62 -3.11
CA HIS A 221 19.80 33.61 -3.91
C HIS A 221 18.35 33.24 -4.12
N GLU A 222 18.00 31.95 -4.18
CA GLU A 222 16.62 31.45 -4.29
C GLU A 222 15.89 31.64 -2.97
N ALA A 223 16.58 31.40 -1.86
CA ALA A 223 16.07 31.78 -0.56
C ALA A 223 15.87 33.30 -0.42
N GLY A 224 16.46 34.14 -1.29
CA GLY A 224 16.41 35.61 -1.21
C GLY A 224 17.31 36.19 -0.13
N GLY A 225 18.42 35.52 0.18
CA GLY A 225 19.40 35.87 1.20
C GLY A 225 19.26 35.06 2.49
N LYS A 226 20.12 35.37 3.48
CA LYS A 226 20.09 34.66 4.77
C LYS A 226 18.80 34.89 5.55
N ARG A 227 18.31 33.85 6.21
CA ARG A 227 17.02 33.80 6.94
C ARG A 227 17.25 33.82 8.45
N THR A 228 16.33 34.44 9.19
CA THR A 228 16.37 34.58 10.66
C THR A 228 15.51 33.57 11.40
N LEU A 229 14.56 32.95 10.69
CA LEU A 229 13.68 31.91 11.23
C LEU A 229 13.46 30.82 10.20
N LEU A 230 13.61 29.58 10.62
CA LEU A 230 13.30 28.40 9.83
C LEU A 230 12.11 27.66 10.42
N LEU A 231 11.17 27.32 9.56
CA LEU A 231 10.05 26.42 9.87
C LEU A 231 10.26 25.11 9.14
N THR A 232 9.96 24.00 9.79
CA THR A 232 9.97 22.68 9.13
C THR A 232 9.03 21.70 9.81
N GLU A 233 8.50 20.80 9.01
CA GLU A 233 7.71 19.66 9.46
C GLU A 233 7.97 18.45 8.55
N VAL A 234 9.25 18.07 8.41
CA VAL A 234 9.73 16.93 7.65
C VAL A 234 10.14 15.82 8.63
N PHE A 235 9.14 15.20 9.25
CA PHE A 235 9.30 14.18 10.29
C PHE A 235 8.39 12.99 10.00
N ASP A 236 8.97 11.80 9.99
CA ASP A 236 8.23 10.55 9.94
C ASP A 236 8.03 9.94 11.34
N ALA A 237 7.48 8.71 11.43
CA ALA A 237 7.28 7.99 12.68
C ALA A 237 8.57 7.75 13.47
N GLY A 238 9.71 7.62 12.79
CA GLY A 238 11.06 7.48 13.36
C GLY A 238 11.77 8.80 13.60
N LEU A 239 11.11 9.93 13.39
CA LEU A 239 11.60 11.32 13.52
C LEU A 239 12.57 11.73 12.41
N PHE A 240 13.47 10.89 11.95
CA PHE A 240 14.60 11.24 11.08
C PHE A 240 14.49 10.71 9.64
N GLY A 241 13.47 9.92 9.34
CA GLY A 241 13.36 9.20 8.06
C GLY A 241 13.18 10.09 6.83
N GLU A 242 12.67 11.31 7.00
CA GLU A 242 12.49 12.30 5.92
C GLU A 242 13.71 13.23 5.73
N HIS A 243 14.90 12.81 6.17
CA HIS A 243 16.17 13.54 5.99
C HIS A 243 16.22 14.93 6.65
N VAL A 244 15.52 15.11 7.76
CA VAL A 244 15.49 16.40 8.50
C VAL A 244 16.89 16.87 8.93
N LEU A 245 17.79 15.94 9.34
CA LEU A 245 19.15 16.28 9.77
C LEU A 245 19.96 16.89 8.62
N GLN A 246 19.94 16.27 7.43
CA GLN A 246 20.62 16.76 6.23
C GLN A 246 20.08 18.14 5.83
N SER A 247 18.77 18.31 5.85
CA SER A 247 18.07 19.55 5.50
C SER A 247 18.45 20.69 6.45
N LEU A 248 18.48 20.44 7.76
CA LEU A 248 18.84 21.43 8.76
C LEU A 248 20.34 21.79 8.71
N ILE A 249 21.22 20.80 8.56
CA ILE A 249 22.68 21.06 8.42
C ILE A 249 22.92 21.95 7.19
N HIS A 250 22.31 21.60 6.05
CA HIS A 250 22.43 22.41 4.83
C HIS A 250 21.90 23.84 5.03
N ALA A 251 20.76 23.99 5.71
CA ALA A 251 20.18 25.30 5.98
C ALA A 251 21.10 26.17 6.88
N TRP A 252 21.65 25.59 7.95
CA TRP A 252 22.60 26.29 8.84
C TRP A 252 23.87 26.73 8.12
N GLU A 253 24.43 25.89 7.30
CA GLU A 253 25.67 26.21 6.57
C GLU A 253 25.48 27.27 5.49
N ASN A 254 24.34 27.26 4.78
CA ASN A 254 24.17 28.02 3.55
C ASN A 254 23.12 29.13 3.62
N MET A 255 22.04 28.97 4.42
CA MET A 255 20.85 29.82 4.29
C MET A 255 20.49 30.61 5.54
N LEU A 256 20.93 30.19 6.74
CA LEU A 256 20.56 30.83 7.99
C LEU A 256 21.59 31.86 8.46
N THR A 257 21.15 32.88 9.22
CA THR A 257 22.01 33.76 9.98
C THR A 257 22.54 33.05 11.22
N ASP A 258 23.64 33.49 11.78
CA ASP A 258 24.28 32.88 12.97
C ASP A 258 23.33 32.87 14.21
N ASN A 259 22.37 33.80 14.28
CA ASN A 259 21.38 33.92 15.35
C ASN A 259 19.96 33.48 14.90
N ALA A 260 19.87 32.68 13.85
CA ALA A 260 18.58 32.19 13.40
C ALA A 260 17.94 31.28 14.46
N ARG A 261 16.62 31.14 14.36
CA ARG A 261 15.81 30.23 15.19
C ARG A 261 15.14 29.19 14.32
N VAL A 262 14.88 28.01 14.86
CA VAL A 262 14.21 26.91 14.18
C VAL A 262 12.94 26.54 14.92
N ILE A 263 11.84 26.31 14.24
CA ILE A 263 10.61 25.69 14.74
C ILE A 263 10.43 24.37 13.99
N PRO A 264 10.40 23.23 14.70
CA PRO A 264 10.60 23.02 16.16
C PRO A 264 12.00 23.44 16.61
N SER A 265 12.12 23.92 17.89
CA SER A 265 13.42 24.24 18.47
C SER A 265 14.25 23.01 18.81
N LYS A 266 13.54 21.91 19.24
CA LYS A 266 14.13 20.68 19.77
C LYS A 266 13.22 19.49 19.51
N ALA A 267 13.81 18.30 19.41
CA ALA A 267 13.08 17.05 19.40
C ALA A 267 13.68 16.02 20.36
N GLU A 268 12.85 15.11 20.85
CA GLU A 268 13.29 14.00 21.70
C GLU A 268 12.56 12.71 21.27
N PHE A 269 13.33 11.69 20.94
CA PHE A 269 12.83 10.39 20.52
C PHE A 269 12.93 9.38 21.65
N PHE A 270 11.83 8.67 21.89
CA PHE A 270 11.68 7.70 22.97
C PHE A 270 11.45 6.30 22.42
N ILE A 271 11.87 5.30 23.19
CA ILE A 271 11.57 3.88 22.95
C ILE A 271 10.88 3.25 24.15
N ILE A 272 10.03 2.27 23.89
CA ILE A 272 9.36 1.43 24.89
C ILE A 272 9.45 -0.03 24.45
N GLY A 273 9.85 -0.93 25.35
CA GLY A 273 9.68 -2.36 25.19
C GLY A 273 8.24 -2.76 25.52
N ALA A 274 7.60 -3.51 24.63
CA ALA A 274 6.21 -3.93 24.76
C ALA A 274 6.03 -5.41 24.44
N LYS A 275 4.91 -5.98 24.89
CA LYS A 275 4.35 -7.22 24.41
C LYS A 275 3.11 -6.91 23.57
N CYS A 276 3.13 -7.28 22.29
CA CYS A 276 1.99 -7.21 21.41
C CYS A 276 2.04 -8.38 20.42
N ASP A 277 1.28 -9.44 20.72
CA ASP A 277 1.27 -10.64 19.89
C ASP A 277 0.72 -10.38 18.48
N PHE A 278 -0.09 -9.33 18.33
CA PHE A 278 -0.64 -8.91 17.06
C PHE A 278 0.44 -8.32 16.14
N LEU A 279 1.21 -7.34 16.63
CA LEU A 279 2.33 -6.76 15.91
C LEU A 279 3.43 -7.80 15.67
N HIS A 280 3.76 -8.60 16.70
CA HIS A 280 4.77 -9.65 16.58
C HIS A 280 4.51 -10.58 15.39
N LYS A 281 3.25 -11.02 15.19
CA LYS A 281 2.88 -11.90 14.08
C LYS A 281 3.00 -11.29 12.69
N ARG A 282 3.07 -9.97 12.58
CA ARG A 282 3.32 -9.32 11.28
C ARG A 282 4.77 -9.41 10.85
N TYR A 283 5.69 -9.49 11.80
CA TYR A 283 7.13 -9.36 11.54
C TYR A 283 7.95 -10.62 11.86
N GLN A 284 7.43 -11.51 12.68
CA GLN A 284 8.17 -12.68 13.15
C GLN A 284 7.30 -13.94 13.13
N LEU A 285 7.90 -15.07 12.78
CA LEU A 285 7.21 -16.36 12.78
C LEU A 285 6.87 -16.77 14.22
N CYS A 286 5.59 -16.98 14.49
CA CYS A 286 5.10 -17.30 15.84
C CYS A 286 5.39 -18.75 16.25
N SER A 287 5.51 -19.00 17.56
CA SER A 287 5.85 -20.30 18.12
C SER A 287 4.95 -21.45 17.67
N PRO A 288 3.60 -21.33 17.61
CA PRO A 288 2.73 -22.40 17.12
C PRO A 288 3.05 -22.85 15.69
N ILE A 289 3.39 -21.91 14.82
CA ILE A 289 3.76 -22.22 13.43
C ILE A 289 5.15 -22.85 13.36
N LYS A 290 6.11 -22.37 14.17
CA LYS A 290 7.43 -23.01 14.29
C LYS A 290 7.30 -24.47 14.70
N GLU A 291 6.35 -24.81 15.57
CA GLU A 291 6.05 -26.19 15.96
C GLU A 291 5.48 -27.01 14.80
N ILE A 292 4.49 -26.46 14.09
CA ILE A 292 3.87 -27.13 12.92
C ILE A 292 4.89 -27.41 11.81
N LEU A 293 5.84 -26.49 11.59
CA LEU A 293 6.85 -26.60 10.54
C LEU A 293 8.14 -27.30 10.99
N ASN A 294 8.26 -27.74 12.26
CA ASN A 294 9.46 -28.33 12.88
C ASN A 294 10.70 -27.42 12.83
N VAL A 295 10.54 -26.11 13.04
CA VAL A 295 11.61 -25.11 13.03
C VAL A 295 11.70 -24.31 14.34
N GLN A 296 11.44 -24.95 15.49
CA GLN A 296 11.30 -24.31 16.81
C GLN A 296 12.52 -23.46 17.21
N ASN A 297 13.72 -23.85 16.80
CA ASN A 297 14.97 -23.19 17.17
C ASN A 297 15.40 -22.08 16.20
N MET A 298 14.58 -21.74 15.22
CA MET A 298 14.91 -20.73 14.21
C MET A 298 14.28 -19.40 14.56
N ASN A 299 15.02 -18.32 14.35
CA ASN A 299 14.51 -16.96 14.38
C ASN A 299 14.21 -16.54 12.95
N VAL A 300 12.91 -16.45 12.63
CA VAL A 300 12.44 -16.13 11.28
C VAL A 300 11.68 -14.81 11.34
N HIS A 301 12.16 -13.81 10.62
CA HIS A 301 11.62 -12.47 10.57
C HIS A 301 11.27 -12.05 9.14
N VAL A 302 10.53 -10.97 9.04
CA VAL A 302 10.19 -10.35 7.77
C VAL A 302 11.45 -9.82 7.07
N LEU A 303 11.52 -10.03 5.76
CA LEU A 303 12.49 -9.39 4.88
C LEU A 303 12.03 -7.98 4.55
N THR A 304 12.84 -6.99 4.90
CA THR A 304 12.64 -5.61 4.53
C THR A 304 13.86 -5.12 3.78
N PHE A 305 13.67 -4.41 2.67
CA PHE A 305 14.79 -3.99 1.83
C PHE A 305 15.46 -2.71 2.34
N ASP A 306 14.71 -1.65 2.57
CA ASP A 306 15.24 -0.32 2.93
C ASP A 306 14.65 0.25 4.22
N GLU A 307 13.58 -0.35 4.75
CA GLU A 307 12.92 0.13 5.96
C GLU A 307 13.56 -0.43 7.22
N THR A 308 13.81 0.44 8.19
CA THR A 308 14.42 0.09 9.49
C THR A 308 13.39 -0.09 10.60
N TYR A 309 12.18 0.37 10.38
CA TYR A 309 10.97 0.24 11.22
C TYR A 309 9.74 0.32 10.33
N ASP A 310 8.62 -0.15 10.84
CA ASP A 310 7.31 0.07 10.24
C ASP A 310 6.54 1.16 11.01
N CYS A 311 5.46 1.68 10.44
CA CYS A 311 4.66 2.77 10.97
C CYS A 311 3.27 2.25 11.35
N GLU A 312 2.92 2.33 12.65
CA GLU A 312 1.66 1.78 13.16
C GLU A 312 0.94 2.77 14.10
N ASP A 313 -0.37 2.75 14.04
CA ASP A 313 -1.22 3.46 15.00
C ASP A 313 -1.40 2.64 16.28
N VAL A 314 -0.38 2.63 17.13
CA VAL A 314 -0.29 1.76 18.32
C VAL A 314 -1.49 1.91 19.27
N HIS A 315 -2.08 3.09 19.33
CA HIS A 315 -3.22 3.34 20.22
C HIS A 315 -4.50 2.56 19.83
N PHE A 316 -4.62 2.08 18.59
CA PHE A 316 -5.74 1.24 18.19
C PHE A 316 -5.66 -0.19 18.72
N TYR A 317 -4.48 -0.62 19.18
CA TYR A 317 -4.31 -1.97 19.74
C TYR A 317 -4.89 -2.10 21.15
N GLY A 318 -5.15 -0.99 21.86
CA GLY A 318 -5.82 -1.00 23.16
C GLY A 318 -5.25 -2.03 24.14
N ASP A 319 -6.08 -2.95 24.61
CA ASP A 319 -5.68 -4.00 25.56
C ASP A 319 -4.82 -5.13 24.92
N ASP A 320 -4.70 -5.18 23.60
CA ASP A 320 -3.84 -6.15 22.91
C ASP A 320 -2.34 -5.79 23.03
N ILE A 321 -2.03 -4.58 23.55
CA ILE A 321 -0.65 -4.14 23.81
C ILE A 321 -0.41 -3.96 25.30
N LYS A 322 0.73 -4.46 25.78
CA LYS A 322 1.19 -4.30 27.14
C LYS A 322 2.59 -3.68 27.14
N TYR A 323 2.69 -2.50 27.75
CA TYR A 323 3.98 -1.82 27.89
C TYR A 323 4.77 -2.48 29.02
N MET A 324 5.92 -3.08 28.67
CA MET A 324 6.74 -3.88 29.57
C MET A 324 7.86 -3.08 30.25
N THR A 325 8.21 -1.91 29.69
CA THR A 325 9.24 -1.03 30.23
C THR A 325 8.71 0.41 30.37
N GLU A 326 9.42 1.24 31.10
CA GLU A 326 9.25 2.68 31.00
C GLU A 326 9.68 3.19 29.62
N ALA A 327 9.13 4.34 29.21
CA ALA A 327 9.65 5.04 28.05
C ALA A 327 11.02 5.61 28.38
N LYS A 328 12.00 5.37 27.51
CA LYS A 328 13.35 5.86 27.67
C LYS A 328 13.74 6.76 26.50
N SER A 329 14.29 7.93 26.82
CA SER A 329 14.85 8.82 25.82
C SER A 329 16.05 8.16 25.15
N LEU A 330 15.98 7.99 23.83
CA LEU A 330 17.07 7.47 22.99
C LEU A 330 17.94 8.60 22.49
N VAL A 331 17.32 9.66 21.97
CA VAL A 331 17.98 10.82 21.39
C VAL A 331 17.21 12.09 21.78
N CYS A 332 17.95 13.10 22.17
CA CYS A 332 17.44 14.45 22.37
C CYS A 332 18.33 15.41 21.56
N VAL A 333 17.75 16.23 20.69
CA VAL A 333 18.49 17.07 19.75
C VAL A 333 17.98 18.50 19.73
N ASP A 334 18.88 19.46 19.81
CA ASP A 334 18.62 20.90 19.63
C ASP A 334 18.81 21.27 18.16
N PHE A 335 17.72 21.58 17.47
CA PHE A 335 17.74 21.95 16.04
C PHE A 335 18.37 23.32 15.79
N ASN A 336 18.60 24.11 16.83
CA ASN A 336 19.34 25.36 16.78
C ASN A 336 20.88 25.18 16.86
N ASN A 337 21.37 23.95 17.07
CA ASN A 337 22.79 23.65 17.23
C ASN A 337 23.31 22.80 16.04
N CYS A 338 23.85 23.47 15.02
CA CYS A 338 24.38 22.79 13.82
C CYS A 338 25.45 21.74 14.14
N GLN A 339 26.30 21.96 15.15
CA GLN A 339 27.35 21.00 15.50
C GLN A 339 26.77 19.72 16.12
N GLU A 340 25.72 19.86 16.91
CA GLU A 340 24.99 18.73 17.48
C GLU A 340 24.33 17.87 16.39
N LEU A 341 23.71 18.52 15.39
CA LEU A 341 23.16 17.84 14.22
C LEU A 341 24.22 17.03 13.45
N LYS A 342 25.42 17.62 13.25
CA LYS A 342 26.55 16.94 12.58
C LYS A 342 27.07 15.75 13.38
N ASN A 343 27.13 15.88 14.70
CA ASN A 343 27.54 14.76 15.54
C ASN A 343 26.51 13.65 15.55
N LEU A 344 25.23 14.00 15.50
CA LEU A 344 24.13 13.06 15.52
C LEU A 344 24.06 12.21 14.25
N ILE A 345 24.26 12.83 13.08
CA ILE A 345 24.21 12.11 11.78
C ILE A 345 25.37 11.12 11.59
N GLU A 346 26.42 11.24 12.39
CA GLU A 346 27.58 10.35 12.42
C GLU A 346 27.54 9.34 13.57
N MET A 347 26.44 9.27 14.33
CA MET A 347 26.32 8.40 15.50
C MET A 347 26.13 6.95 15.10
N ASP A 348 27.21 6.17 15.15
CA ASP A 348 27.20 4.73 14.81
C ASP A 348 26.60 3.84 15.91
N HIS A 349 26.66 4.26 17.18
CA HIS A 349 26.26 3.43 18.29
C HIS A 349 25.60 4.24 19.39
N CYS A 350 24.41 3.79 19.78
CA CYS A 350 23.68 4.29 20.94
C CYS A 350 23.09 3.10 21.71
N GLU A 351 23.48 2.94 22.96
CA GLU A 351 22.92 1.94 23.87
C GLU A 351 21.93 2.60 24.84
N VAL A 352 20.77 1.96 24.98
CA VAL A 352 19.74 2.37 25.95
C VAL A 352 19.38 1.19 26.84
N GLU A 353 19.51 1.39 28.14
CA GLU A 353 19.13 0.42 29.16
C GLU A 353 17.65 0.58 29.52
N MET A 354 16.84 -0.43 29.20
CA MET A 354 15.40 -0.46 29.47
C MET A 354 15.14 -1.18 30.78
N VAL A 355 14.50 -0.50 31.73
CA VAL A 355 14.11 -1.12 33.01
C VAL A 355 12.73 -1.76 32.87
N VAL A 356 12.67 -3.05 33.13
CA VAL A 356 11.44 -3.85 33.03
C VAL A 356 10.53 -3.57 34.22
N GLN A 357 9.26 -3.27 33.97
CA GLN A 357 8.26 -2.96 34.97
C GLN A 357 7.42 -4.16 35.41
N GLU A 358 7.36 -5.19 34.59
CA GLU A 358 6.56 -6.37 34.85
C GLU A 358 7.19 -7.62 34.24
N THR A 359 7.08 -8.76 34.94
CA THR A 359 7.55 -10.06 34.43
C THR A 359 6.73 -10.53 33.22
N GLY A 360 7.39 -10.94 32.16
CA GLY A 360 6.74 -11.40 30.92
C GLY A 360 7.70 -11.49 29.74
N GLU A 361 7.22 -11.12 28.57
CA GLU A 361 7.98 -11.15 27.33
C GLU A 361 8.00 -9.75 26.69
N ILE A 362 9.14 -9.33 26.18
CA ILE A 362 9.25 -8.20 25.24
C ILE A 362 9.42 -8.80 23.86
N ASN A 363 8.44 -8.57 22.98
CA ASN A 363 8.44 -9.03 21.58
C ASN A 363 8.26 -7.89 20.55
N THR A 364 8.13 -6.66 21.03
CA THR A 364 7.93 -5.46 20.20
C THR A 364 8.66 -4.28 20.81
N VAL A 365 9.31 -3.46 20.00
CA VAL A 365 9.93 -2.19 20.42
C VAL A 365 9.23 -1.06 19.68
N ILE A 366 8.70 -0.10 20.46
CA ILE A 366 7.91 1.02 19.94
C ILE A 366 8.69 2.30 20.11
N GLY A 367 8.81 3.09 19.02
CA GLY A 367 9.37 4.42 19.03
C GLY A 367 8.30 5.50 18.91
N PHE A 368 8.45 6.60 19.62
CA PHE A 368 7.65 7.81 19.49
C PHE A 368 8.48 9.04 19.83
N PHE A 369 7.97 10.24 19.56
CA PHE A 369 8.73 11.46 19.80
C PHE A 369 7.90 12.59 20.40
N ASN A 370 8.61 13.54 21.00
CA ASN A 370 8.12 14.86 21.36
C ASN A 370 8.83 15.91 20.50
N LEU A 371 8.06 16.85 19.95
CA LEU A 371 8.58 18.07 19.31
C LEU A 371 8.35 19.26 20.24
N TYR A 372 9.41 19.90 20.66
CA TYR A 372 9.37 21.16 21.38
C TYR A 372 9.41 22.28 20.33
N LEU A 373 8.24 22.79 19.96
CA LEU A 373 8.15 23.85 18.95
C LEU A 373 8.76 25.14 19.49
N THR A 374 8.41 25.50 20.73
CA THR A 374 9.02 26.56 21.56
C THR A 374 9.17 26.03 22.98
N ASP A 375 9.64 26.85 23.91
CA ASP A 375 9.69 26.51 25.35
C ASP A 375 8.28 26.26 25.95
N ASN A 376 7.22 26.82 25.33
CA ASN A 376 5.85 26.76 25.82
C ASN A 376 4.93 25.81 25.05
N VAL A 377 5.31 25.43 23.82
CA VAL A 377 4.46 24.66 22.91
C VAL A 377 5.14 23.34 22.55
N THR A 378 4.51 22.24 22.92
CA THR A 378 5.03 20.89 22.68
C THR A 378 3.98 20.02 21.99
N ILE A 379 4.41 19.20 21.03
CA ILE A 379 3.63 18.12 20.43
C ILE A 379 4.20 16.79 20.91
N THR A 380 3.33 15.83 21.22
CA THR A 380 3.72 14.45 21.53
C THR A 380 3.05 13.46 20.57
N THR A 381 3.77 12.41 20.21
CA THR A 381 3.23 11.24 19.49
C THR A 381 3.15 9.99 20.40
N ASP A 382 3.29 10.17 21.74
CA ASP A 382 3.19 9.08 22.72
C ASP A 382 1.83 8.36 22.59
N PRO A 383 1.79 7.07 22.24
CA PRO A 383 0.54 6.33 22.02
C PRO A 383 -0.35 6.24 23.26
N ARG A 384 0.21 6.48 24.45
CA ARG A 384 -0.49 6.46 25.75
C ARG A 384 -1.16 7.80 26.08
N SER A 385 -0.80 8.87 25.35
CA SER A 385 -1.30 10.22 25.63
C SER A 385 -2.65 10.49 24.96
N ASP A 386 -3.62 11.00 25.70
CA ASP A 386 -4.89 11.48 25.15
C ASP A 386 -4.75 12.80 24.38
N ARG A 387 -3.59 13.47 24.51
CA ARG A 387 -3.28 14.75 23.82
C ARG A 387 -2.29 14.58 22.67
N ARG A 388 -2.07 13.34 22.24
CA ARG A 388 -1.15 13.09 21.12
C ARG A 388 -1.64 13.73 19.84
N ALA A 389 -0.70 14.13 18.99
CA ALA A 389 -0.98 14.40 17.60
C ALA A 389 -1.18 13.06 16.85
N ASN A 390 -2.19 13.02 15.99
CA ASN A 390 -2.50 11.85 15.16
C ASN A 390 -1.94 11.96 13.75
N ALA A 391 -1.24 13.05 13.42
CA ALA A 391 -0.54 13.22 12.15
C ALA A 391 0.49 12.13 11.93
N TRP A 392 1.18 11.73 12.99
CA TRP A 392 2.23 10.69 12.95
C TRP A 392 1.78 9.41 13.64
N GLN A 393 2.20 8.31 13.05
CA GLN A 393 2.17 6.97 13.63
C GLN A 393 3.35 6.77 14.59
N GLN A 394 3.48 5.59 15.18
CA GLN A 394 4.63 5.20 15.97
C GLN A 394 5.54 4.26 15.15
N ALA A 395 6.85 4.34 15.36
CA ALA A 395 7.84 3.46 14.75
C ALA A 395 7.83 2.09 15.47
N ILE A 396 7.75 1.01 14.71
CA ILE A 396 7.82 -0.38 15.21
C ILE A 396 9.13 -0.99 14.73
N PHE A 397 10.04 -1.26 15.69
CA PHE A 397 11.29 -1.94 15.40
C PHE A 397 11.10 -3.45 15.56
N TYR A 398 11.25 -4.20 14.49
CA TYR A 398 10.90 -5.62 14.42
C TYR A 398 12.10 -6.57 14.40
N ASP A 399 13.33 -6.04 14.46
CA ASP A 399 14.56 -6.85 14.43
C ASP A 399 14.96 -7.45 15.79
N LYS A 400 14.23 -7.11 16.86
CA LYS A 400 14.47 -7.66 18.19
C LYS A 400 13.92 -9.07 18.31
N ILE A 401 14.77 -10.02 18.70
CA ILE A 401 14.32 -11.36 19.10
C ILE A 401 13.52 -11.26 20.41
N PRO A 402 12.38 -11.94 20.54
CA PRO A 402 11.60 -11.95 21.78
C PRO A 402 12.44 -12.40 22.98
N VAL A 403 12.34 -11.65 24.08
CA VAL A 403 13.12 -11.90 25.28
C VAL A 403 12.16 -12.07 26.47
N GLN A 404 12.34 -13.17 27.22
CA GLN A 404 11.68 -13.36 28.52
C GLN A 404 12.38 -12.50 29.57
N VAL A 405 11.61 -11.76 30.34
CA VAL A 405 12.10 -10.78 31.29
C VAL A 405 11.41 -10.90 32.64
N VAL A 406 12.10 -10.51 33.69
CA VAL A 406 11.57 -10.43 35.05
C VAL A 406 11.50 -8.95 35.48
N GLU A 407 10.54 -8.60 36.32
CA GLU A 407 10.43 -7.25 36.88
C GLU A 407 11.76 -6.77 37.48
N ASN A 408 12.15 -5.54 37.15
CA ASN A 408 13.41 -4.86 37.46
C ASN A 408 14.64 -5.38 36.70
N ASP A 409 14.49 -6.30 35.70
CA ASP A 409 15.57 -6.59 34.78
C ASP A 409 15.96 -5.36 33.97
N ILE A 410 17.24 -5.32 33.54
CA ILE A 410 17.74 -4.31 32.61
C ILE A 410 17.96 -4.97 31.27
N VAL A 411 17.26 -4.50 30.23
CA VAL A 411 17.39 -5.00 28.85
C VAL A 411 18.08 -3.93 28.02
N PRO A 412 19.31 -4.18 27.53
CA PRO A 412 19.98 -3.24 26.64
C PRO A 412 19.38 -3.31 25.23
N MET A 413 19.24 -2.16 24.59
CA MET A 413 18.83 -2.02 23.20
C MET A 413 19.83 -1.11 22.48
N TYR A 414 20.15 -1.46 21.24
CA TYR A 414 21.22 -0.84 20.48
C TYR A 414 20.71 -0.23 19.21
N PHE A 415 21.09 1.02 18.94
CA PHE A 415 20.65 1.80 17.78
C PHE A 415 21.81 2.53 17.12
N SER A 416 21.59 2.95 15.88
CA SER A 416 22.47 3.79 15.09
C SER A 416 21.65 4.89 14.41
N LEU A 417 22.27 6.05 14.21
CA LEU A 417 21.74 7.17 13.39
C LEU A 417 22.71 7.52 12.25
N ASN A 418 23.67 6.67 11.98
CA ASN A 418 24.64 6.90 10.92
C ASN A 418 23.94 7.10 9.57
N GLY A 419 24.29 8.20 8.88
CA GLY A 419 23.61 8.62 7.66
C GLY A 419 22.27 9.32 7.89
N GLY A 420 21.88 9.57 9.16
CA GLY A 420 20.66 10.31 9.51
C GLY A 420 19.38 9.49 9.47
N LYS A 421 19.46 8.16 9.44
CA LYS A 421 18.30 7.25 9.55
C LYS A 421 18.43 6.42 10.83
N LEU A 422 17.40 6.42 11.64
CA LEU A 422 17.39 5.62 12.88
C LEU A 422 17.24 4.14 12.56
N THR A 423 18.20 3.34 13.03
CA THR A 423 18.25 1.90 12.79
C THR A 423 18.48 1.15 14.09
N MET A 424 17.70 0.12 14.36
CA MET A 424 17.99 -0.83 15.44
C MET A 424 18.99 -1.87 14.94
N TYR A 425 19.98 -2.26 15.78
CA TYR A 425 20.94 -3.29 15.40
C TYR A 425 20.25 -4.62 15.11
N LYS A 426 20.64 -5.23 14.00
CA LYS A 426 20.10 -6.50 13.51
C LYS A 426 20.90 -7.67 14.05
N ASP A 427 20.22 -8.77 14.38
CA ASP A 427 20.86 -10.03 14.74
C ASP A 427 21.15 -10.84 13.45
N ASP A 428 22.40 -11.24 13.23
CA ASP A 428 22.83 -12.01 12.06
C ASP A 428 22.31 -13.46 12.05
N THR A 429 21.76 -13.95 13.16
CA THR A 429 21.16 -15.29 13.26
C THR A 429 19.72 -15.36 12.75
N ILE A 430 19.16 -14.24 12.30
CA ILE A 430 17.79 -14.16 11.84
C ILE A 430 17.69 -14.59 10.37
N ILE A 431 16.81 -15.56 10.10
CA ILE A 431 16.38 -15.92 8.74
C ILE A 431 15.31 -14.92 8.31
N ARG A 432 15.43 -14.36 7.11
CA ARG A 432 14.49 -13.35 6.60
C ARG A 432 13.70 -13.90 5.43
N ILE A 433 12.38 -13.75 5.48
CA ILE A 433 11.46 -14.20 4.43
C ILE A 433 10.44 -13.08 4.09
N SER A 434 9.79 -13.21 2.95
CA SER A 434 8.86 -12.17 2.47
C SER A 434 7.71 -11.90 3.46
N PRO A 435 7.16 -10.66 3.47
CA PRO A 435 6.01 -10.32 4.29
C PRO A 435 4.79 -11.21 4.00
N GLU A 436 4.59 -11.57 2.74
CA GLU A 436 3.51 -12.46 2.31
C GLU A 436 3.63 -13.83 2.96
N THR A 437 4.84 -14.40 2.98
CA THR A 437 5.10 -15.72 3.59
C THR A 437 4.92 -15.68 5.11
N ILE A 438 5.43 -14.65 5.79
CA ILE A 438 5.25 -14.47 7.25
C ILE A 438 3.78 -14.34 7.62
N ARG A 439 3.03 -13.47 6.94
CA ARG A 439 1.62 -13.22 7.26
C ARG A 439 0.77 -14.44 6.99
N PHE A 440 0.98 -15.13 5.86
CA PHE A 440 0.28 -16.36 5.52
C PHE A 440 0.50 -17.45 6.58
N LEU A 441 1.75 -17.70 6.98
CA LEU A 441 2.06 -18.71 7.98
C LEU A 441 1.53 -18.36 9.37
N ASN A 442 1.59 -17.11 9.78
CA ASN A 442 1.11 -16.67 11.09
C ASN A 442 -0.42 -16.60 11.20
N ASP A 443 -1.14 -16.78 10.10
CA ASP A 443 -2.57 -17.03 10.13
C ASP A 443 -2.85 -18.48 10.57
N ILE A 444 -2.74 -18.69 11.87
CA ILE A 444 -2.88 -20.02 12.49
C ILE A 444 -4.23 -20.66 12.17
N GLU A 445 -5.30 -19.85 12.08
CA GLU A 445 -6.63 -20.36 11.77
C GLU A 445 -6.71 -20.90 10.33
N TYR A 446 -6.13 -20.17 9.38
CA TYR A 446 -6.11 -20.59 7.97
C TYR A 446 -5.20 -21.81 7.77
N VAL A 447 -3.99 -21.81 8.35
CA VAL A 447 -3.06 -22.95 8.31
C VAL A 447 -3.69 -24.19 8.91
N ASN A 448 -4.34 -24.07 10.08
CA ASN A 448 -5.06 -25.20 10.70
C ASN A 448 -6.26 -25.65 9.87
N ALA A 449 -6.96 -24.75 9.21
CA ALA A 449 -8.06 -25.11 8.33
C ALA A 449 -7.58 -25.92 7.12
N ILE A 450 -6.44 -25.53 6.51
CA ILE A 450 -5.80 -26.32 5.45
C ILE A 450 -5.41 -27.71 5.99
N ALA A 451 -4.73 -27.78 7.12
CA ALA A 451 -4.30 -29.04 7.73
C ALA A 451 -5.48 -29.98 8.06
N ALA A 452 -6.61 -29.42 8.52
CA ALA A 452 -7.83 -30.20 8.82
C ALA A 452 -8.45 -30.83 7.57
N CYS A 453 -8.30 -30.22 6.39
CA CYS A 453 -8.84 -30.74 5.14
C CYS A 453 -7.99 -31.89 4.54
N ILE A 454 -6.74 -32.05 4.96
CA ILE A 454 -5.80 -33.01 4.34
C ILE A 454 -6.29 -34.47 4.44
N GLY A 455 -6.89 -34.86 5.57
CA GLY A 455 -7.42 -36.23 5.72
C GLY A 455 -8.47 -36.58 4.67
N THR A 456 -9.47 -35.71 4.48
CA THR A 456 -10.53 -35.87 3.47
C THR A 456 -9.96 -35.82 2.06
N THR A 457 -9.01 -34.90 1.82
CA THR A 457 -8.30 -34.79 0.55
C THR A 457 -7.56 -36.07 0.20
N CYS A 458 -6.83 -36.67 1.14
CA CYS A 458 -6.14 -37.95 0.91
C CYS A 458 -7.10 -39.13 0.60
N ILE A 459 -8.25 -39.17 1.26
CA ILE A 459 -9.30 -40.17 0.98
C ILE A 459 -9.81 -39.98 -0.45
N TYR A 460 -10.10 -38.74 -0.85
CA TYR A 460 -10.58 -38.44 -2.19
C TYR A 460 -9.55 -38.78 -3.27
N LEU A 461 -8.30 -38.30 -3.13
CA LEU A 461 -7.21 -38.57 -4.06
C LEU A 461 -6.85 -40.07 -4.12
N GLY A 462 -6.95 -40.78 -2.99
CA GLY A 462 -6.72 -42.24 -2.92
C GLY A 462 -7.75 -43.07 -3.68
N GLN A 463 -8.89 -42.52 -4.04
CA GLN A 463 -9.86 -43.17 -4.93
C GLN A 463 -9.43 -43.06 -6.40
N MET A 464 -8.59 -42.09 -6.77
CA MET A 464 -8.11 -41.88 -8.12
C MET A 464 -6.82 -42.65 -8.41
N ALA A 465 -5.84 -42.61 -7.47
CA ALA A 465 -4.53 -43.21 -7.64
C ALA A 465 -3.90 -43.52 -6.27
N GLU A 466 -2.86 -44.35 -6.25
CA GLU A 466 -2.02 -44.53 -5.05
C GLU A 466 -1.33 -43.20 -4.68
N MET A 467 -1.18 -42.90 -3.40
CA MET A 467 -0.55 -41.65 -2.93
C MET A 467 0.84 -41.43 -3.57
N SER A 468 1.61 -42.51 -3.77
CA SER A 468 2.92 -42.47 -4.44
C SER A 468 2.90 -42.01 -5.90
N GLN A 469 1.73 -41.84 -6.50
CA GLN A 469 1.52 -41.35 -7.87
C GLN A 469 0.93 -39.93 -7.89
N ILE A 470 0.43 -39.44 -6.76
CA ILE A 470 -0.22 -38.13 -6.66
C ILE A 470 0.79 -37.00 -6.87
N THR A 471 0.47 -36.13 -7.84
CA THR A 471 1.24 -34.90 -8.15
C THR A 471 0.42 -33.68 -7.75
N VAL A 472 1.08 -32.69 -7.15
CA VAL A 472 0.43 -31.53 -6.51
C VAL A 472 1.05 -30.23 -6.99
N VAL A 473 0.21 -29.20 -7.17
CA VAL A 473 0.63 -27.79 -7.25
C VAL A 473 0.10 -27.05 -6.04
N ASP A 474 0.94 -26.24 -5.42
CA ASP A 474 0.53 -25.32 -4.34
C ASP A 474 1.11 -23.93 -4.61
N LEU A 475 0.25 -23.00 -5.00
CA LEU A 475 0.57 -21.61 -5.31
C LEU A 475 0.23 -20.68 -4.13
N SER A 476 0.50 -21.13 -2.91
CA SER A 476 0.41 -20.31 -1.70
C SER A 476 1.74 -19.62 -1.41
N PRO A 477 1.75 -18.53 -0.63
CA PRO A 477 3.00 -17.87 -0.18
C PRO A 477 3.97 -18.82 0.55
N PHE A 478 3.43 -19.86 1.21
CA PHE A 478 4.16 -21.06 1.66
C PHE A 478 3.29 -22.29 1.39
N PRO A 479 3.83 -23.38 0.79
CA PRO A 479 3.04 -24.52 0.33
C PRO A 479 2.62 -25.49 1.46
N VAL A 480 1.80 -25.01 2.41
CA VAL A 480 1.32 -25.83 3.55
C VAL A 480 0.56 -27.05 3.09
N PHE A 481 -0.34 -26.88 2.11
CA PHE A 481 -1.15 -27.98 1.58
C PHE A 481 -0.26 -29.04 0.92
N GLY A 482 0.67 -28.62 0.07
CA GLY A 482 1.62 -29.50 -0.62
C GLY A 482 2.55 -30.23 0.34
N LEU A 483 3.10 -29.55 1.35
CA LEU A 483 3.94 -30.14 2.40
C LEU A 483 3.21 -31.29 3.10
N HIS A 484 1.98 -31.06 3.55
CA HIS A 484 1.20 -32.09 4.24
C HIS A 484 0.87 -33.31 3.36
N LEU A 485 0.66 -33.11 2.05
CA LEU A 485 0.46 -34.23 1.11
C LEU A 485 1.74 -35.00 0.86
N LEU A 486 2.90 -34.33 0.72
CA LEU A 486 4.20 -35.00 0.61
C LEU A 486 4.53 -35.83 1.85
N MET A 487 4.29 -35.33 3.06
CA MET A 487 4.45 -36.08 4.32
C MET A 487 3.55 -37.34 4.37
N ARG A 488 2.50 -37.40 3.56
CA ARG A 488 1.59 -38.58 3.41
C ARG A 488 1.89 -39.42 2.19
N GLY A 489 3.03 -39.18 1.53
CA GLY A 489 3.56 -40.02 0.47
C GLY A 489 3.16 -39.58 -0.94
N ALA A 490 2.68 -38.36 -1.15
CA ALA A 490 2.50 -37.80 -2.51
C ALA A 490 3.82 -37.82 -3.26
N LYS A 491 3.74 -38.00 -4.59
CA LYS A 491 4.90 -38.18 -5.48
C LYS A 491 5.75 -36.93 -5.60
N SER A 492 5.10 -35.80 -5.89
CA SER A 492 5.80 -34.54 -6.17
C SER A 492 4.94 -33.32 -5.88
N LEU A 493 5.62 -32.22 -5.59
CA LEU A 493 5.07 -30.90 -5.38
C LEU A 493 5.75 -29.91 -6.33
N THR A 494 4.95 -29.08 -7.01
CA THR A 494 5.41 -27.85 -7.65
C THR A 494 4.85 -26.67 -6.87
N CYS A 495 5.70 -25.74 -6.43
CA CYS A 495 5.31 -24.55 -5.67
C CYS A 495 6.11 -23.34 -6.11
N CYS A 496 5.68 -22.15 -5.66
CA CYS A 496 6.31 -20.88 -6.01
C CYS A 496 6.85 -20.20 -4.75
N ALA A 497 8.07 -19.68 -4.83
CA ALA A 497 8.67 -18.80 -3.83
C ALA A 497 8.72 -17.37 -4.38
N LYS A 498 8.43 -16.38 -3.54
CA LYS A 498 8.45 -14.95 -3.93
C LYS A 498 9.89 -14.46 -4.14
N THR A 499 10.79 -14.88 -3.27
CA THR A 499 12.21 -14.49 -3.23
C THR A 499 13.13 -15.69 -3.09
N ASP A 500 14.42 -15.48 -3.35
CA ASP A 500 15.46 -16.51 -3.07
C ASP A 500 15.48 -16.91 -1.58
N SER A 501 15.31 -15.94 -0.68
CA SER A 501 15.25 -16.20 0.77
C SER A 501 14.02 -17.05 1.16
N ASP A 502 12.86 -16.85 0.53
CA ASP A 502 11.71 -17.74 0.73
C ASP A 502 12.02 -19.15 0.25
N LYS A 503 12.68 -19.31 -0.91
CA LYS A 503 13.08 -20.61 -1.41
C LYS A 503 13.99 -21.34 -0.44
N GLU A 504 15.04 -20.68 0.06
CA GLU A 504 15.96 -21.24 1.05
C GLU A 504 15.21 -21.69 2.32
N PHE A 505 14.28 -20.86 2.79
CA PHE A 505 13.43 -21.20 3.93
C PHE A 505 12.54 -22.43 3.65
N PHE A 506 11.94 -22.52 2.47
CA PHE A 506 11.11 -23.67 2.07
C PHE A 506 11.95 -24.95 2.09
N GLU A 507 13.14 -24.94 1.50
CA GLU A 507 14.07 -26.08 1.47
C GLU A 507 14.41 -26.53 2.90
N ILE A 508 14.73 -25.60 3.81
CA ILE A 508 14.98 -25.90 5.23
C ILE A 508 13.77 -26.58 5.88
N VAL A 509 12.55 -26.05 5.67
CA VAL A 509 11.34 -26.63 6.25
C VAL A 509 11.08 -28.02 5.70
N PHE A 510 11.26 -28.25 4.40
CA PHE A 510 11.08 -29.58 3.80
C PHE A 510 12.09 -30.58 4.40
N GLU A 511 13.36 -30.22 4.55
CA GLU A 511 14.37 -31.06 5.17
C GLU A 511 14.05 -31.37 6.64
N CYS A 512 13.62 -30.37 7.43
CA CYS A 512 13.20 -30.55 8.83
C CYS A 512 12.01 -31.52 8.96
N ASN A 513 11.19 -31.64 7.92
CA ASN A 513 10.05 -32.57 7.86
C ASN A 513 10.36 -33.89 7.15
N ASN A 514 11.65 -34.19 6.89
CA ASN A 514 12.11 -35.39 6.19
C ASN A 514 11.50 -35.59 4.79
N VAL A 515 11.20 -34.48 4.08
CA VAL A 515 10.72 -34.52 2.71
C VAL A 515 11.91 -34.32 1.75
N PRO A 516 12.18 -35.29 0.84
CA PRO A 516 13.29 -35.19 -0.09
C PRO A 516 13.10 -34.04 -1.08
N LEU A 517 14.10 -33.15 -1.20
CA LEU A 517 14.06 -32.02 -2.16
C LEU A 517 13.93 -32.49 -3.62
N SER A 518 14.35 -33.75 -3.94
CA SER A 518 14.15 -34.33 -5.27
C SER A 518 12.69 -34.48 -5.71
N ASN A 519 11.77 -34.41 -4.76
CA ASN A 519 10.32 -34.52 -5.01
C ASN A 519 9.65 -33.14 -5.15
N ILE A 520 10.44 -32.06 -5.14
CA ILE A 520 9.93 -30.69 -5.07
C ILE A 520 10.53 -29.86 -6.20
N THR A 521 9.66 -29.12 -6.88
CA THR A 521 10.05 -28.07 -7.82
C THR A 521 9.62 -26.72 -7.25
N ILE A 522 10.59 -25.85 -6.93
CA ILE A 522 10.32 -24.49 -6.44
C ILE A 522 10.65 -23.51 -7.56
N LEU A 523 9.62 -22.83 -8.09
CA LEU A 523 9.73 -21.75 -9.06
C LEU A 523 9.93 -20.42 -8.32
N ILE A 524 10.77 -19.52 -8.84
CA ILE A 524 11.07 -18.23 -8.19
C ILE A 524 10.56 -17.08 -9.05
N GLY A 525 9.99 -16.08 -8.39
CA GLY A 525 9.58 -14.84 -9.04
C GLY A 525 8.71 -15.07 -10.26
N ASP A 526 9.14 -14.56 -11.42
CA ASP A 526 8.39 -14.66 -12.69
C ASP A 526 8.60 -16.00 -13.43
N GLU A 527 9.36 -16.96 -12.90
CA GLU A 527 9.55 -18.29 -13.50
C GLU A 527 8.26 -19.12 -13.56
N TRP A 528 7.28 -18.79 -12.73
CA TRP A 528 5.95 -19.42 -12.74
C TRP A 528 5.07 -18.87 -13.88
N THR A 529 5.60 -18.87 -15.08
CA THR A 529 4.86 -18.66 -16.32
C THR A 529 4.23 -19.97 -16.80
N GLN A 530 3.36 -19.90 -17.80
CA GLN A 530 2.78 -21.10 -18.42
C GLN A 530 3.86 -22.12 -18.86
N GLU A 531 5.06 -21.64 -19.19
CA GLU A 531 6.19 -22.50 -19.55
C GLU A 531 6.75 -23.32 -18.39
N GLY A 532 6.65 -22.87 -17.15
CA GLY A 532 7.11 -23.58 -15.98
C GLY A 532 6.32 -24.86 -15.66
N PHE A 533 5.12 -25.00 -16.23
CA PHE A 533 4.22 -26.14 -16.02
C PHE A 533 4.07 -27.03 -17.30
N LYS A 534 5.02 -27.00 -18.20
CA LYS A 534 4.98 -27.73 -19.48
C LYS A 534 4.66 -29.22 -19.31
N ASP A 535 3.64 -29.65 -20.06
CA ASP A 535 3.26 -31.07 -20.29
C ASP A 535 2.95 -31.88 -19.02
N GLU A 536 2.93 -31.28 -17.84
CA GLU A 536 2.61 -31.96 -16.59
C GLU A 536 1.09 -31.97 -16.33
N LYS A 537 0.61 -33.03 -15.68
CA LYS A 537 -0.75 -33.18 -15.19
C LYS A 537 -0.75 -33.37 -13.69
N TYR A 538 -1.65 -32.67 -13.00
CA TYR A 538 -1.72 -32.64 -11.55
C TYR A 538 -3.04 -33.24 -11.04
N HIS A 539 -2.95 -33.97 -9.92
CA HIS A 539 -4.11 -34.54 -9.24
C HIS A 539 -4.77 -33.54 -8.30
N ALA A 540 -4.00 -32.64 -7.73
CA ALA A 540 -4.50 -31.57 -6.86
C ALA A 540 -3.76 -30.26 -7.13
N ILE A 541 -4.53 -29.17 -7.17
CA ILE A 541 -4.05 -27.80 -7.33
C ILE A 541 -4.64 -26.96 -6.20
N PHE A 542 -3.77 -26.31 -5.41
CA PHE A 542 -4.16 -25.34 -4.40
C PHE A 542 -3.65 -23.97 -4.82
N CYS A 543 -4.53 -22.96 -4.88
CA CYS A 543 -4.18 -21.61 -5.29
C CYS A 543 -4.69 -20.57 -4.29
N ASN A 544 -3.77 -19.83 -3.66
CA ASN A 544 -4.11 -18.66 -2.87
C ASN A 544 -3.96 -17.41 -3.74
N ILE A 545 -5.06 -16.89 -4.26
CA ILE A 545 -5.09 -15.80 -5.25
C ILE A 545 -5.07 -14.40 -4.63
N PHE A 546 -4.78 -14.27 -3.34
CA PHE A 546 -4.86 -12.99 -2.64
C PHE A 546 -3.48 -12.37 -2.41
N GLU A 547 -3.40 -11.06 -2.57
CA GLU A 547 -2.32 -10.24 -2.04
C GLU A 547 -2.58 -9.89 -0.57
N VAL A 548 -1.53 -9.57 0.18
CA VAL A 548 -1.61 -9.18 1.59
C VAL A 548 -2.55 -7.98 1.80
N CYS A 549 -2.59 -7.06 0.86
CA CYS A 549 -3.47 -5.88 0.90
C CYS A 549 -4.97 -6.18 0.75
N GLY A 550 -5.35 -7.45 0.56
CA GLY A 550 -6.73 -7.89 0.33
C GLY A 550 -7.16 -7.89 -1.15
N GLU A 551 -6.33 -7.39 -2.04
CA GLU A 551 -6.60 -7.41 -3.48
C GLU A 551 -6.45 -8.83 -4.05
N ILE A 552 -7.13 -9.11 -5.17
CA ILE A 552 -6.92 -10.34 -5.92
C ILE A 552 -5.74 -10.12 -6.88
N ASP A 553 -4.72 -10.97 -6.79
CA ASP A 553 -3.66 -11.03 -7.79
C ASP A 553 -4.23 -11.60 -9.11
N LEU A 554 -4.49 -10.71 -10.06
CA LEU A 554 -5.12 -11.06 -11.33
C LEU A 554 -4.24 -11.97 -12.20
N ARG A 555 -2.90 -11.88 -12.07
CA ARG A 555 -1.97 -12.76 -12.79
C ARG A 555 -2.04 -14.16 -12.21
N LEU A 556 -2.02 -14.28 -10.88
CA LEU A 556 -2.14 -15.56 -10.18
C LEU A 556 -3.52 -16.20 -10.42
N LYS A 557 -4.59 -15.39 -10.44
CA LYS A 557 -5.93 -15.85 -10.82
C LYS A 557 -5.95 -16.42 -12.24
N ALA A 558 -5.41 -15.71 -13.22
CA ALA A 558 -5.32 -16.19 -14.60
C ALA A 558 -4.48 -17.47 -14.74
N MET A 559 -3.38 -17.57 -13.97
CA MET A 559 -2.57 -18.80 -13.90
C MET A 559 -3.36 -19.96 -13.27
N ALA A 560 -4.08 -19.72 -12.20
CA ALA A 560 -4.93 -20.70 -11.54
C ALA A 560 -5.99 -21.27 -12.49
N GLU A 561 -6.64 -20.39 -13.25
CA GLU A 561 -7.61 -20.78 -14.30
C GLU A 561 -6.96 -21.60 -15.42
N HIS A 562 -5.78 -21.18 -15.89
CA HIS A 562 -5.00 -21.92 -16.90
C HIS A 562 -4.64 -23.33 -16.41
N LEU A 563 -4.13 -23.45 -15.19
CA LEU A 563 -3.79 -24.74 -14.57
C LEU A 563 -5.02 -25.64 -14.43
N LYS A 564 -6.16 -25.09 -13.99
CA LYS A 564 -7.41 -25.80 -13.88
C LYS A 564 -7.88 -26.37 -15.23
N GLN A 565 -7.78 -25.59 -16.29
CA GLN A 565 -8.26 -25.98 -17.62
C GLN A 565 -7.31 -26.95 -18.35
N HIS A 566 -6.00 -26.75 -18.23
CA HIS A 566 -5.02 -27.44 -19.07
C HIS A 566 -4.16 -28.48 -18.33
N HIS A 567 -4.00 -28.37 -17.01
CA HIS A 567 -3.07 -29.19 -16.24
C HIS A 567 -3.75 -30.07 -15.17
N LEU A 568 -4.99 -29.79 -14.78
CA LEU A 568 -5.72 -30.63 -13.87
C LEU A 568 -6.19 -31.90 -14.59
N ILE A 569 -6.04 -33.09 -13.96
CA ILE A 569 -6.59 -34.33 -14.48
C ILE A 569 -8.13 -34.33 -14.40
N GLN A 570 -8.78 -35.21 -15.14
CA GLN A 570 -10.22 -35.41 -15.02
C GLN A 570 -10.56 -35.83 -13.57
N GLU A 571 -11.57 -35.21 -12.98
CA GLU A 571 -11.94 -35.35 -11.55
C GLU A 571 -10.85 -34.92 -10.55
N GLY A 572 -9.77 -34.25 -10.99
CA GLY A 572 -8.75 -33.69 -10.12
C GLY A 572 -9.31 -32.62 -9.18
N LEU A 573 -8.62 -32.41 -8.06
CA LEU A 573 -9.05 -31.50 -7.01
C LEU A 573 -8.49 -30.09 -7.24
N PHE A 574 -9.36 -29.08 -7.34
CA PHE A 574 -8.97 -27.66 -7.38
C PHE A 574 -9.46 -26.97 -6.10
N LEU A 575 -8.55 -26.31 -5.38
CA LEU A 575 -8.79 -25.68 -4.09
C LEU A 575 -8.27 -24.22 -4.09
N PRO A 576 -8.92 -23.33 -3.33
CA PRO A 576 -10.18 -23.53 -2.58
C PRO A 576 -11.37 -23.80 -3.49
N ALA A 577 -12.40 -24.46 -2.94
CA ALA A 577 -13.58 -24.88 -3.70
C ALA A 577 -14.44 -23.69 -4.16
N SER A 578 -14.56 -22.67 -3.31
CA SER A 578 -15.21 -21.40 -3.64
C SER A 578 -14.68 -20.22 -2.82
N ILE A 579 -14.84 -19.03 -3.36
CA ILE A 579 -14.53 -17.76 -2.69
C ILE A 579 -15.73 -16.84 -2.85
N LYS A 580 -16.23 -16.28 -1.72
CA LYS A 580 -17.33 -15.32 -1.70
C LYS A 580 -16.81 -13.96 -1.26
N LEU A 581 -17.13 -12.91 -2.01
CA LEU A 581 -16.90 -11.53 -1.61
C LEU A 581 -18.06 -11.07 -0.74
N MET A 582 -17.78 -10.76 0.51
CA MET A 582 -18.72 -10.23 1.48
C MET A 582 -18.54 -8.72 1.63
N GLY A 583 -19.59 -8.03 2.05
CA GLY A 583 -19.44 -6.62 2.35
C GLY A 583 -20.53 -6.06 3.23
N GLN A 584 -20.29 -4.84 3.75
CA GLN A 584 -21.17 -4.14 4.67
C GLN A 584 -21.08 -2.62 4.47
N ILE A 585 -22.22 -1.95 4.36
CA ILE A 585 -22.27 -0.49 4.31
C ILE A 585 -22.00 0.06 5.72
N VAL A 586 -21.11 1.05 5.82
CA VAL A 586 -20.66 1.59 7.10
C VAL A 586 -20.56 3.12 7.09
N LYS A 587 -20.41 3.68 8.31
CA LYS A 587 -19.91 5.01 8.56
C LYS A 587 -18.58 4.91 9.31
N SER A 588 -17.52 5.49 8.78
CA SER A 588 -16.23 5.61 9.46
C SER A 588 -15.67 7.03 9.32
N ASN A 589 -15.44 7.67 10.46
CA ASN A 589 -14.80 8.98 10.48
C ASN A 589 -13.30 8.87 10.15
N TRP A 590 -12.68 7.75 10.51
CA TRP A 590 -11.27 7.52 10.24
C TRP A 590 -11.00 7.47 8.71
N LEU A 591 -11.82 6.73 7.95
CA LEU A 591 -11.73 6.69 6.49
C LEU A 591 -11.92 8.08 5.87
N ASP A 592 -12.82 8.85 6.45
CA ASP A 592 -13.14 10.20 5.97
C ASP A 592 -11.94 11.15 6.11
N ILE A 593 -11.37 11.29 7.30
CA ILE A 593 -10.25 12.20 7.56
C ILE A 593 -8.94 11.78 6.90
N ASN A 594 -8.77 10.50 6.56
CA ASN A 594 -7.62 9.99 5.82
C ASN A 594 -7.77 10.12 4.29
N ASN A 595 -8.91 10.62 3.81
CA ASN A 595 -9.17 10.75 2.38
C ASN A 595 -9.73 12.12 1.95
N LYS A 596 -10.28 12.91 2.88
CA LYS A 596 -10.91 14.20 2.62
C LYS A 596 -10.45 15.23 3.62
N LEU A 597 -10.08 16.42 3.14
CA LEU A 597 -9.73 17.55 3.98
C LEU A 597 -10.94 18.44 4.22
N TYR A 598 -11.04 18.95 5.44
CA TYR A 598 -12.03 19.94 5.89
C TYR A 598 -11.31 21.22 6.33
N ASP A 599 -11.70 22.37 5.73
CA ASP A 599 -11.04 23.65 5.99
C ASP A 599 -11.12 24.09 7.48
N GLU A 600 -12.14 23.64 8.21
CA GLU A 600 -12.24 23.90 9.68
C GLU A 600 -11.12 23.22 10.50
N ASN A 601 -10.44 22.21 9.94
CA ASN A 601 -9.31 21.55 10.60
C ASN A 601 -7.99 22.32 10.40
N VAL A 602 -7.94 23.20 9.41
CA VAL A 602 -6.79 24.05 9.06
C VAL A 602 -7.08 25.54 9.28
N SER A 603 -7.75 25.86 10.39
CA SER A 603 -8.12 27.24 10.76
C SER A 603 -8.98 28.00 9.74
N ASN A 604 -9.82 27.26 9.00
CA ASN A 604 -10.68 27.72 7.91
C ASN A 604 -9.94 28.34 6.71
N TYR A 605 -8.66 28.03 6.52
CA TYR A 605 -7.98 28.36 5.27
C TYR A 605 -8.51 27.48 4.12
N LYS A 606 -8.55 28.08 2.94
CA LYS A 606 -9.10 27.45 1.73
C LYS A 606 -8.06 26.50 1.12
N ILE A 607 -7.97 25.30 1.68
CA ILE A 607 -7.06 24.25 1.22
C ILE A 607 -7.84 23.08 0.60
N SER A 608 -9.01 22.76 1.16
CA SER A 608 -9.78 21.57 0.80
C SER A 608 -10.11 21.51 -0.70
N LYS A 609 -10.46 22.63 -1.32
CA LYS A 609 -10.80 22.66 -2.75
C LYS A 609 -9.63 22.32 -3.69
N HIS A 610 -8.38 22.52 -3.22
CA HIS A 610 -7.17 22.19 -3.97
C HIS A 610 -6.72 20.77 -3.73
N LEU A 611 -6.92 20.23 -2.50
CA LEU A 611 -6.46 18.91 -2.12
C LEU A 611 -7.50 17.82 -2.41
N ASN A 612 -8.79 18.08 -2.23
CA ASN A 612 -9.85 17.07 -2.39
C ASN A 612 -10.00 16.49 -3.81
N PRO A 613 -9.57 17.12 -4.92
CA PRO A 613 -9.51 16.45 -6.22
C PRO A 613 -8.65 15.17 -6.23
N TYR A 614 -7.69 15.06 -5.28
CA TYR A 614 -6.83 13.89 -5.13
C TYR A 614 -7.42 12.78 -4.23
N GLN A 615 -8.68 12.88 -3.82
CA GLN A 615 -9.37 11.79 -3.12
C GLN A 615 -9.39 10.52 -3.96
N VAL A 616 -9.29 9.37 -3.26
CA VAL A 616 -9.41 8.05 -3.88
C VAL A 616 -10.74 7.41 -3.53
N THR A 617 -11.21 6.52 -4.36
CA THR A 617 -12.48 5.80 -4.18
C THR A 617 -12.29 4.40 -3.59
N GLN A 618 -11.03 3.96 -3.45
CA GLN A 618 -10.68 2.66 -2.89
C GLN A 618 -9.48 2.79 -1.94
N ASN A 619 -9.51 2.05 -0.85
CA ASN A 619 -8.38 1.81 0.04
C ASN A 619 -8.20 0.31 0.26
N PHE A 620 -6.96 -0.13 0.18
CA PHE A 620 -6.51 -1.48 0.51
C PHE A 620 -5.72 -1.46 1.82
N CYS A 621 -5.31 -2.63 2.32
CA CYS A 621 -4.53 -2.77 3.55
C CYS A 621 -5.26 -2.24 4.79
N ILE A 622 -6.58 -2.40 4.87
CA ILE A 622 -7.35 -1.97 6.03
C ILE A 622 -7.60 -3.14 6.96
N ASP A 623 -7.01 -3.08 8.15
CA ASP A 623 -7.32 -4.02 9.22
C ASP A 623 -8.63 -3.62 9.93
N PHE A 624 -9.70 -4.37 9.64
CA PHE A 624 -11.02 -4.08 10.21
C PHE A 624 -11.10 -4.31 11.72
N SER A 625 -10.19 -5.07 12.30
CA SER A 625 -10.17 -5.29 13.75
C SER A 625 -9.72 -4.05 14.54
N HIS A 626 -9.04 -3.11 13.86
CA HIS A 626 -8.57 -1.85 14.41
C HIS A 626 -9.19 -0.61 13.75
N LEU A 627 -10.09 -0.81 12.77
CA LEU A 627 -10.82 0.28 12.14
C LEU A 627 -12.04 0.67 12.99
N GLU A 628 -12.14 1.95 13.37
CA GLU A 628 -13.35 2.49 13.98
C GLU A 628 -14.43 2.74 12.92
N TYR A 629 -15.53 1.98 13.00
CA TYR A 629 -16.68 2.17 12.13
C TYR A 629 -18.01 1.80 12.80
N THR A 630 -19.09 2.32 12.24
CA THR A 630 -20.46 1.95 12.63
C THR A 630 -21.11 1.20 11.47
N PRO A 631 -21.52 -0.07 11.66
CA PRO A 631 -22.32 -0.79 10.68
C PRO A 631 -23.68 -0.11 10.47
N LEU A 632 -24.07 0.07 9.21
CA LEU A 632 -25.37 0.64 8.82
C LEU A 632 -26.26 -0.36 8.08
N SER A 633 -25.68 -1.42 7.52
CA SER A 633 -26.40 -2.49 6.81
C SER A 633 -26.17 -3.86 7.40
N ASP A 634 -26.98 -4.84 6.97
CA ASP A 634 -26.62 -6.25 7.08
C ASP A 634 -25.38 -6.56 6.24
N VAL A 635 -24.72 -7.70 6.55
CA VAL A 635 -23.65 -8.26 5.73
C VAL A 635 -24.28 -8.94 4.52
N CYS A 636 -23.80 -8.61 3.31
CA CYS A 636 -24.29 -9.16 2.06
C CYS A 636 -23.17 -9.82 1.25
N VAL A 637 -23.56 -10.74 0.35
CA VAL A 637 -22.69 -11.30 -0.68
C VAL A 637 -22.68 -10.34 -1.87
N PHE A 638 -21.49 -9.88 -2.26
CA PHE A 638 -21.31 -9.01 -3.43
C PHE A 638 -20.75 -9.75 -4.65
N GLY A 639 -20.31 -10.98 -4.50
CA GLY A 639 -19.81 -11.78 -5.61
C GLY A 639 -19.23 -13.12 -5.15
N THR A 640 -18.88 -13.93 -6.14
CA THR A 640 -18.19 -15.21 -5.95
C THR A 640 -16.98 -15.26 -6.90
N SER A 641 -16.09 -16.26 -6.70
CA SER A 641 -14.96 -16.52 -7.60
C SER A 641 -15.37 -16.69 -9.07
N ASP A 642 -16.62 -17.11 -9.31
CA ASP A 642 -17.17 -17.36 -10.64
C ASP A 642 -17.95 -16.15 -11.20
N SER A 643 -17.89 -15.00 -10.54
CA SER A 643 -18.53 -13.76 -11.01
C SER A 643 -17.94 -13.31 -12.34
N THR A 644 -18.83 -13.11 -13.33
CA THR A 644 -18.46 -12.72 -14.69
C THR A 644 -18.37 -11.21 -14.87
N GLU A 645 -17.70 -10.79 -15.95
CA GLU A 645 -17.68 -9.40 -16.42
C GLU A 645 -19.10 -8.81 -16.50
N GLY A 646 -19.23 -7.56 -16.12
CA GLY A 646 -20.47 -6.80 -16.22
C GLY A 646 -20.80 -5.98 -14.99
N VAL A 647 -21.98 -5.41 -15.01
CA VAL A 647 -22.50 -4.54 -13.96
C VAL A 647 -23.77 -5.15 -13.36
N GLU A 648 -23.81 -5.23 -12.04
CA GLU A 648 -24.94 -5.78 -11.29
C GLU A 648 -25.32 -4.86 -10.14
N VAL A 649 -26.61 -4.71 -9.88
CA VAL A 649 -27.15 -3.94 -8.76
C VAL A 649 -27.52 -4.91 -7.64
N ILE A 650 -27.02 -4.65 -6.43
CA ILE A 650 -27.27 -5.46 -5.24
C ILE A 650 -27.97 -4.59 -4.20
N ASP A 651 -29.19 -4.97 -3.82
CA ASP A 651 -29.98 -4.27 -2.80
C ASP A 651 -29.51 -4.67 -1.40
N VAL A 652 -28.91 -3.75 -0.67
CA VAL A 652 -28.35 -3.99 0.67
C VAL A 652 -29.31 -3.49 1.75
N PRO A 653 -29.85 -4.38 2.63
CA PRO A 653 -30.79 -3.99 3.68
C PRO A 653 -30.12 -3.10 4.74
N ILE A 654 -30.74 -1.98 5.10
CA ILE A 654 -30.27 -1.04 6.09
C ILE A 654 -30.85 -1.34 7.47
N ILE A 655 -29.95 -1.51 8.45
CA ILE A 655 -30.32 -1.85 9.85
C ILE A 655 -30.29 -0.63 10.78
N LYS A 656 -29.65 0.48 10.37
CA LYS A 656 -29.48 1.68 11.19
C LYS A 656 -29.46 2.94 10.32
N ASP A 657 -30.11 4.01 10.80
CA ASP A 657 -30.04 5.33 10.16
C ASP A 657 -28.62 5.90 10.25
N GLY A 658 -28.13 6.51 9.17
CA GLY A 658 -26.82 7.12 9.18
C GLY A 658 -26.43 7.86 7.89
N LEU A 659 -25.24 8.41 7.89
CA LEU A 659 -24.54 8.90 6.70
C LEU A 659 -23.47 7.90 6.33
N ALA A 660 -23.75 7.06 5.35
CA ALA A 660 -22.82 6.08 4.82
C ALA A 660 -21.72 6.77 4.01
N ASN A 661 -20.48 6.34 4.20
CA ASN A 661 -19.33 6.84 3.44
C ASN A 661 -18.42 5.73 2.92
N ALA A 662 -18.72 4.45 3.21
CA ALA A 662 -17.93 3.35 2.69
C ALA A 662 -18.70 2.02 2.66
N VAL A 663 -18.22 1.11 1.81
CA VAL A 663 -18.51 -0.32 1.83
C VAL A 663 -17.22 -1.05 2.22
N LEU A 664 -17.23 -1.75 3.36
CA LEU A 664 -16.15 -2.63 3.78
C LEU A 664 -16.33 -3.99 3.11
N CYS A 665 -15.23 -4.58 2.60
CA CYS A 665 -15.26 -5.86 1.91
C CYS A 665 -14.19 -6.81 2.42
N TRP A 666 -14.57 -8.10 2.51
CA TRP A 666 -13.71 -9.21 2.91
C TRP A 666 -14.15 -10.48 2.21
N TYR A 667 -13.46 -11.59 2.44
CA TYR A 667 -13.78 -12.86 1.79
C TYR A 667 -14.23 -13.94 2.78
N ILE A 668 -15.05 -14.85 2.28
CA ILE A 668 -15.26 -16.17 2.85
C ILE A 668 -14.65 -17.17 1.87
N ILE A 669 -13.68 -17.95 2.33
CA ILE A 669 -12.94 -18.94 1.56
C ILE A 669 -13.43 -20.33 1.98
N GLU A 670 -14.07 -21.06 1.08
CA GLU A 670 -14.45 -22.44 1.28
C GLU A 670 -13.32 -23.34 0.75
N LEU A 671 -12.54 -23.93 1.66
CA LEU A 671 -11.38 -24.73 1.29
C LEU A 671 -11.79 -26.02 0.55
N VAL A 672 -12.71 -26.80 1.14
CA VAL A 672 -13.28 -28.01 0.55
C VAL A 672 -14.78 -27.89 0.64
N GLN A 673 -15.48 -28.24 -0.42
CA GLN A 673 -16.91 -28.09 -0.55
C GLN A 673 -17.66 -28.71 0.65
N ASP A 674 -18.55 -27.93 1.27
CA ASP A 674 -19.40 -28.29 2.42
C ASP A 674 -18.64 -28.74 3.68
N LEU A 675 -17.31 -28.52 3.74
CA LEU A 675 -16.49 -29.02 4.84
C LEU A 675 -15.90 -27.92 5.72
N ARG A 676 -15.31 -26.87 5.14
CA ARG A 676 -14.61 -25.83 5.90
C ARG A 676 -14.62 -24.49 5.19
N GLU A 677 -15.27 -23.52 5.81
CA GLU A 677 -15.20 -22.10 5.43
C GLU A 677 -14.32 -21.33 6.42
N VAL A 678 -13.56 -20.35 5.90
CA VAL A 678 -12.76 -19.42 6.68
C VAL A 678 -13.10 -17.99 6.24
N THR A 679 -13.44 -17.12 7.19
CA THR A 679 -13.64 -15.69 6.92
C THR A 679 -12.35 -14.91 7.05
N THR A 680 -12.12 -13.92 6.19
CA THR A 680 -10.97 -13.03 6.33
C THR A 680 -11.25 -11.80 7.18
N ASN A 681 -12.51 -11.55 7.55
CA ASN A 681 -12.88 -10.52 8.54
C ASN A 681 -12.68 -11.05 9.96
N ARG A 682 -11.42 -11.12 10.39
CA ARG A 682 -11.02 -11.58 11.72
C ARG A 682 -9.62 -11.08 12.08
N LYS A 683 -9.30 -11.08 13.37
CA LYS A 683 -7.97 -10.72 13.87
C LYS A 683 -6.89 -11.69 13.32
N ASN A 684 -5.72 -11.16 13.04
CA ASN A 684 -4.55 -11.90 12.55
C ASN A 684 -4.79 -12.69 11.25
N CYS A 685 -5.63 -12.16 10.36
CA CYS A 685 -5.78 -12.72 9.02
C CYS A 685 -4.54 -12.45 8.17
N PHE A 686 -4.24 -13.34 7.24
CA PHE A 686 -3.10 -13.16 6.33
C PHE A 686 -3.31 -12.06 5.30
N ILE A 687 -4.55 -11.66 5.06
CA ILE A 687 -4.92 -10.54 4.18
C ILE A 687 -5.72 -9.49 4.94
N ASP A 688 -5.54 -8.25 4.53
CA ASP A 688 -6.31 -7.11 5.00
C ASP A 688 -7.65 -6.99 4.26
N GLY A 689 -8.49 -6.07 4.70
CA GLY A 689 -9.76 -5.77 4.05
C GLY A 689 -9.64 -4.72 2.95
N ILE A 690 -10.66 -4.64 2.11
CA ILE A 690 -10.82 -3.65 1.05
C ILE A 690 -11.94 -2.68 1.45
N VAL A 691 -11.75 -1.42 1.15
CA VAL A 691 -12.77 -0.38 1.37
C VAL A 691 -13.06 0.35 0.08
N PHE A 692 -14.34 0.44 -0.28
CA PHE A 692 -14.83 1.32 -1.34
C PHE A 692 -15.44 2.56 -0.70
N ILE A 693 -14.90 3.73 -1.00
CA ILE A 693 -15.26 5.02 -0.40
C ILE A 693 -16.33 5.70 -1.26
N THR A 694 -17.33 6.27 -0.62
CA THR A 694 -18.39 7.03 -1.28
C THR A 694 -18.33 8.49 -0.86
N ASP A 695 -18.17 9.37 -1.82
CA ASP A 695 -18.25 10.82 -1.67
C ASP A 695 -19.08 11.39 -2.85
N PRO A 696 -20.14 12.17 -2.57
CA PRO A 696 -20.64 12.60 -1.27
C PRO A 696 -21.25 11.45 -0.45
N LYS A 697 -21.25 11.63 0.89
CA LYS A 697 -21.87 10.67 1.83
C LYS A 697 -23.36 10.48 1.52
N ILE A 698 -23.82 9.24 1.58
CA ILE A 698 -25.21 8.87 1.30
C ILE A 698 -25.99 8.70 2.61
N ARG A 699 -27.15 9.36 2.72
CA ARG A 699 -28.04 9.14 3.85
C ARG A 699 -28.85 7.87 3.64
N VAL A 700 -28.75 6.97 4.60
CA VAL A 700 -29.47 5.70 4.62
C VAL A 700 -30.44 5.60 5.79
N TYR A 701 -31.55 4.87 5.63
CA TYR A 701 -32.62 4.78 6.62
C TYR A 701 -32.94 3.32 6.94
N ARG A 702 -33.09 3.04 8.22
CA ARG A 702 -33.44 1.71 8.73
C ARG A 702 -34.71 1.15 8.10
N GLY A 703 -34.65 -0.09 7.67
CA GLY A 703 -35.79 -0.81 7.05
C GLY A 703 -35.98 -0.52 5.55
N GLN A 704 -35.10 0.28 4.95
CA GLN A 704 -34.98 0.43 3.50
C GLN A 704 -33.81 -0.40 2.97
N SER A 705 -33.70 -0.57 1.66
CA SER A 705 -32.51 -1.08 0.99
C SER A 705 -31.79 0.04 0.27
N THR A 706 -30.47 -0.07 0.18
CA THR A 706 -29.62 0.85 -0.62
C THR A 706 -28.99 0.07 -1.75
N PRO A 707 -29.16 0.49 -3.01
CA PRO A 707 -28.53 -0.16 -4.15
C PRO A 707 -27.02 0.06 -4.13
N VAL A 708 -26.26 -1.03 -4.27
CA VAL A 708 -24.81 -1.01 -4.48
C VAL A 708 -24.52 -1.62 -5.84
N LEU A 709 -23.88 -0.87 -6.69
CA LEU A 709 -23.46 -1.25 -8.02
C LEU A 709 -22.15 -2.04 -7.90
N ARG A 710 -22.13 -3.30 -8.35
CA ARG A 710 -20.91 -4.07 -8.55
C ARG A 710 -20.52 -4.03 -10.02
N SER A 711 -19.34 -3.54 -10.32
CA SER A 711 -18.76 -3.54 -11.67
C SER A 711 -17.57 -4.50 -11.69
N VAL A 712 -17.48 -5.33 -12.72
CA VAL A 712 -16.38 -6.30 -12.92
C VAL A 712 -15.89 -6.17 -14.36
N ASP A 713 -14.60 -5.92 -14.54
CA ASP A 713 -13.95 -5.85 -15.84
C ASP A 713 -13.58 -7.26 -16.36
N SER A 714 -13.19 -7.36 -17.62
CA SER A 714 -12.88 -8.62 -18.31
C SER A 714 -11.72 -9.42 -17.71
N ASP A 715 -10.82 -8.77 -16.99
CA ASP A 715 -9.72 -9.40 -16.24
C ASP A 715 -10.11 -9.86 -14.82
N GLY A 716 -11.33 -9.50 -14.39
CA GLY A 716 -11.86 -9.80 -13.06
C GLY A 716 -11.59 -8.75 -12.01
N ALA A 717 -11.00 -7.60 -12.36
CA ALA A 717 -10.96 -6.44 -11.49
C ALA A 717 -12.37 -5.98 -11.15
N PHE A 718 -12.64 -5.61 -9.90
CA PHE A 718 -13.99 -5.23 -9.47
C PHE A 718 -13.98 -3.97 -8.61
N LYS A 719 -15.15 -3.31 -8.56
CA LYS A 719 -15.46 -2.23 -7.64
C LYS A 719 -16.90 -2.28 -7.16
N LEU A 720 -17.14 -1.62 -6.03
CA LEU A 720 -18.48 -1.39 -5.48
C LEU A 720 -18.73 0.12 -5.37
N THR A 721 -19.88 0.55 -5.83
CA THR A 721 -20.28 1.97 -5.78
C THR A 721 -21.69 2.04 -5.21
N MET A 722 -21.89 2.79 -4.11
CA MET A 722 -23.24 3.10 -3.64
C MET A 722 -23.89 4.06 -4.61
N HIS A 723 -25.09 3.73 -5.10
CA HIS A 723 -25.83 4.56 -6.05
C HIS A 723 -26.99 5.26 -5.33
N LEU A 724 -27.17 6.55 -5.61
CA LEU A 724 -28.44 7.24 -5.32
C LEU A 724 -29.33 7.06 -6.54
N GLU A 725 -30.50 6.46 -6.38
CA GLU A 725 -31.57 6.67 -7.36
C GLU A 725 -31.95 8.16 -7.27
N GLU A 726 -31.83 8.88 -8.39
CA GLU A 726 -32.27 10.27 -8.50
C GLU A 726 -33.80 10.41 -8.35
#